data_bd5a8ac15195b8a328da1afe3b044d71
#
_entry.id   bd5a8ac15195b8a328da1afe3b044d71
#
_cell.length_a   1.000
_cell.length_b   1.000
_cell.length_c   1.000
_cell.angle_alpha   90.00
_cell.angle_beta   90.00
_cell.angle_gamma   90.00
#
_symmetry.space_group_name_H-M   'P 1'
#
loop_
_entity.id
_entity.type
_entity.pdbx_description
1 polymer ?
#
loop_
_entity_poly.entity_id
_entity_poly.type
_entity_poly.pdbx_seq_one_letter_code
_entity_poly.pdbx_strand_id
1 'polypeptide(L)'
;MRKTGLFVVFGFVFLCLMAKGADYRKMSRLVQQASRETTHAKARSRGQAIDRASIIAFVRIDPTKGEAILREYGCRPLASKSDITIAEIPLRCLTALSEHPDVSRIEANERAQICLDTTASIINVLPAYTPTSSHQAFTGKGVVVGLMDIGFDLTHPTFYDSTATQYRIGAFWDMLSKDTVGSGLPVGRDVRGYEAVRAYGHSTDGKTQKHGTHTLGIAAGSGYDTNYRGVAYESDICLVSNAVASDIEYIDSADYYKYTTATDALGFQYLFDYADSQGKPCVVSFSEGYSPYLDEEDSLFAAYIDCLTGPGHILVTSAGNENLEKTYMEKCMGTAQAGAFLRVFKENARYTIKTDGELLVRLLVYDEERSVPYDTLTFSTADGRLDSLFSDTLFYENDTCIVQAVRYPSPFTGDTLCLVALSATRTLDKLPAMALVLEGEACRAELFGNASSALTSRGIDPRWDAATKGHNVMAPSCFPSVISAGSTSHRLQVRNYLGETQDYSAGKTAGVVSPFSSRGPTIDGRRKPDVTAPGANIISSSSEYTYAQDSTANKKEIIVFSQFEGKDYPWIFNSGTSMSAPFVAGTIALWLQAKADLTPQEVMGIIERTSSHPEDSIAYPNNDYGYGQIDGYRGLLDILGLTKIEGIKLSRPSRLEVFTQDGSLHILLDTTTRQPVRVRIFALTGELLIERQLIPTTSEVVMPLSSTIQGIVLVQTESQITGLTGSRLVRL
;
A
#
# COMPACT_ATOMS: atom_id res chain seq x y z
N MET A 1 -18.16 -91.16 13.29
CA MET A 1 -19.28 -90.32 13.02
C MET A 1 -18.81 -88.85 12.80
N ARG A 2 -18.69 -88.45 11.54
CA ARG A 2 -18.25 -87.12 11.11
C ARG A 2 -19.48 -86.30 10.80
N LYS A 3 -19.61 -85.12 11.47
CA LYS A 3 -20.61 -84.09 11.12
C LYS A 3 -19.96 -83.06 10.19
N THR A 4 -20.42 -83.02 8.99
CA THR A 4 -20.11 -82.00 7.99
C THR A 4 -20.90 -80.72 8.32
N GLY A 5 -20.19 -79.63 8.62
CA GLY A 5 -20.75 -78.30 8.80
C GLY A 5 -20.60 -77.49 7.52
N LEU A 6 -21.72 -77.05 7.00
CA LEU A 6 -21.86 -76.16 5.82
C LEU A 6 -21.48 -74.71 6.19
N PHE A 7 -20.38 -74.21 5.64
CA PHE A 7 -20.02 -72.78 5.74
C PHE A 7 -20.74 -71.99 4.66
N VAL A 8 -21.71 -71.15 5.06
CA VAL A 8 -22.30 -70.14 4.19
C VAL A 8 -21.39 -68.90 4.30
N VAL A 9 -20.66 -68.60 3.22
CA VAL A 9 -19.86 -67.36 3.09
C VAL A 9 -20.81 -66.25 2.68
N PHE A 10 -21.18 -65.36 3.64
CA PHE A 10 -21.80 -64.08 3.35
C PHE A 10 -20.72 -63.13 2.87
N GLY A 11 -20.71 -62.87 1.56
CA GLY A 11 -19.86 -61.82 0.97
C GLY A 11 -20.41 -60.44 1.37
N PHE A 12 -19.79 -59.82 2.38
CA PHE A 12 -19.97 -58.40 2.66
C PHE A 12 -19.18 -57.65 1.59
N VAL A 13 -19.88 -57.15 0.58
CA VAL A 13 -19.37 -56.10 -0.30
C VAL A 13 -19.23 -54.83 0.54
N PHE A 14 -18.07 -54.61 1.14
CA PHE A 14 -17.72 -53.32 1.70
C PHE A 14 -17.56 -52.33 0.54
N LEU A 15 -18.59 -51.59 0.26
CA LEU A 15 -18.52 -50.37 -0.55
C LEU A 15 -17.66 -49.40 0.28
N CYS A 16 -16.32 -49.40 0.08
CA CYS A 16 -15.48 -48.31 0.54
C CYS A 16 -15.90 -47.04 -0.21
N LEU A 17 -16.83 -46.29 0.37
CA LEU A 17 -16.91 -44.86 0.08
C LEU A 17 -15.58 -44.26 0.53
N MET A 18 -14.67 -44.16 -0.42
CA MET A 18 -13.48 -43.30 -0.25
C MET A 18 -14.07 -41.93 -0.01
N ALA A 19 -14.02 -41.43 1.22
CA ALA A 19 -14.22 -40.03 1.49
C ALA A 19 -13.15 -39.30 0.67
N LYS A 20 -13.57 -38.61 -0.39
CA LYS A 20 -12.67 -37.75 -1.15
C LYS A 20 -12.15 -36.71 -0.15
N GLY A 21 -10.85 -36.49 -0.13
CA GLY A 21 -10.24 -35.43 0.66
C GLY A 21 -10.43 -34.08 -0.03
N ALA A 22 -10.31 -32.98 0.71
CA ALA A 22 -10.42 -31.64 0.14
C ALA A 22 -9.52 -31.47 -1.10
N ASP A 23 -10.04 -30.84 -2.15
CA ASP A 23 -9.22 -30.49 -3.32
C ASP A 23 -8.41 -29.21 -3.01
N TYR A 24 -7.28 -29.40 -2.34
CA TYR A 24 -6.40 -28.30 -1.92
C TYR A 24 -5.81 -27.48 -3.08
N ARG A 25 -5.81 -28.01 -4.31
CA ARG A 25 -5.35 -27.26 -5.51
C ARG A 25 -6.27 -26.09 -5.84
N LYS A 26 -7.55 -26.18 -5.43
CA LYS A 26 -8.53 -25.13 -5.61
C LYS A 26 -8.57 -24.11 -4.46
N MET A 27 -7.74 -24.27 -3.43
CA MET A 27 -7.74 -23.44 -2.23
C MET A 27 -6.46 -22.62 -2.11
N SER A 28 -6.59 -21.34 -1.76
CA SER A 28 -5.44 -20.57 -1.27
C SER A 28 -5.00 -21.09 0.10
N ARG A 29 -3.81 -20.70 0.51
CA ARG A 29 -3.17 -21.20 1.72
C ARG A 29 -3.97 -20.96 3.00
N LEU A 30 -4.51 -19.75 3.20
CA LEU A 30 -5.33 -19.46 4.37
C LEU A 30 -6.60 -20.35 4.37
N VAL A 31 -7.22 -20.56 3.21
CA VAL A 31 -8.37 -21.46 3.05
C VAL A 31 -7.97 -22.92 3.34
N GLN A 32 -6.79 -23.37 2.89
CA GLN A 32 -6.27 -24.70 3.22
C GLN A 32 -6.06 -24.87 4.72
N GLN A 33 -5.46 -23.87 5.38
CA GLN A 33 -5.26 -23.87 6.84
C GLN A 33 -6.61 -23.95 7.57
N ALA A 34 -7.57 -23.11 7.22
CA ALA A 34 -8.91 -23.10 7.81
C ALA A 34 -9.62 -24.47 7.60
N SER A 35 -9.47 -25.09 6.42
CA SER A 35 -10.01 -26.42 6.15
C SER A 35 -9.36 -27.53 7.00
N ARG A 36 -8.04 -27.46 7.22
CA ARG A 36 -7.31 -28.44 8.05
C ARG A 36 -7.64 -28.32 9.52
N GLU A 37 -7.78 -27.11 10.05
CA GLU A 37 -8.15 -26.88 11.45
C GLU A 37 -9.52 -27.50 11.79
N THR A 38 -10.49 -27.46 10.90
CA THR A 38 -11.77 -28.15 11.10
C THR A 38 -11.63 -29.65 11.14
N THR A 39 -10.73 -30.22 10.36
CA THR A 39 -10.46 -31.68 10.34
C THR A 39 -9.77 -32.13 11.63
N HIS A 40 -8.78 -31.38 12.12
CA HIS A 40 -8.06 -31.70 13.35
C HIS A 40 -8.88 -31.42 14.63
N ALA A 41 -9.77 -30.43 14.62
CA ALA A 41 -10.60 -30.12 15.78
C ALA A 41 -11.72 -31.15 16.01
N LYS A 42 -12.22 -31.78 14.95
CA LYS A 42 -13.11 -32.95 15.09
C LYS A 42 -12.43 -34.11 15.82
N ALA A 43 -11.10 -34.20 15.74
CA ALA A 43 -10.29 -35.21 16.45
C ALA A 43 -9.98 -34.82 17.91
N ARG A 44 -10.16 -33.57 18.34
CA ARG A 44 -9.81 -33.06 19.68
C ARG A 44 -10.98 -32.31 20.33
N SER A 45 -12.06 -32.96 20.71
CA SER A 45 -13.18 -32.49 21.59
C SER A 45 -13.45 -30.95 21.79
N ARG A 46 -12.93 -30.06 20.94
CA ARG A 46 -13.19 -28.62 20.90
C ARG A 46 -14.31 -28.24 19.88
N GLY A 47 -15.23 -29.18 19.60
CA GLY A 47 -16.13 -29.14 18.44
C GLY A 47 -17.16 -28.00 18.40
N GLN A 48 -17.56 -27.37 19.52
CA GLN A 48 -18.70 -26.45 19.47
C GLN A 48 -18.37 -25.05 18.93
N ALA A 49 -17.17 -24.52 19.09
CA ALA A 49 -16.79 -23.21 18.58
C ALA A 49 -16.51 -23.24 17.06
N ILE A 50 -15.93 -24.33 16.57
CA ILE A 50 -15.55 -24.47 15.16
C ILE A 50 -16.75 -24.78 14.25
N ASP A 51 -17.80 -25.44 14.77
CA ASP A 51 -19.01 -25.70 13.99
C ASP A 51 -19.77 -24.42 13.58
N ARG A 52 -19.52 -23.31 14.26
CA ARG A 52 -20.09 -21.98 13.95
C ARG A 52 -19.15 -21.07 13.18
N ALA A 53 -17.87 -21.41 13.07
CA ALA A 53 -16.88 -20.56 12.41
C ALA A 53 -17.08 -20.54 10.89
N SER A 54 -16.89 -19.39 10.27
CA SER A 54 -16.97 -19.17 8.83
C SER A 54 -15.74 -18.35 8.34
N ILE A 55 -15.45 -18.44 7.04
CA ILE A 55 -14.47 -17.62 6.34
C ILE A 55 -15.18 -16.80 5.27
N ILE A 56 -14.78 -15.55 5.07
CA ILE A 56 -15.16 -14.76 3.89
C ILE A 56 -14.09 -14.97 2.84
N ALA A 57 -14.48 -15.46 1.65
CA ALA A 57 -13.56 -15.82 0.59
C ALA A 57 -14.13 -15.50 -0.79
N PHE A 58 -13.23 -15.29 -1.75
CA PHE A 58 -13.57 -15.29 -3.17
C PHE A 58 -13.81 -16.73 -3.63
N VAL A 59 -14.85 -16.96 -4.42
CA VAL A 59 -15.13 -18.23 -5.06
C VAL A 59 -15.29 -17.98 -6.55
N ARG A 60 -14.44 -18.60 -7.37
CA ARG A 60 -14.61 -18.60 -8.83
C ARG A 60 -15.56 -19.72 -9.19
N ILE A 61 -16.73 -19.37 -9.73
CA ILE A 61 -17.85 -20.27 -9.99
C ILE A 61 -18.71 -19.72 -11.13
N ASP A 62 -19.38 -20.60 -11.88
CA ASP A 62 -20.29 -20.20 -12.96
C ASP A 62 -21.34 -19.16 -12.47
N PRO A 63 -21.39 -17.95 -13.03
CA PRO A 63 -22.24 -16.87 -12.54
C PRO A 63 -23.75 -17.20 -12.61
N THR A 64 -24.15 -18.14 -13.47
CA THR A 64 -25.56 -18.51 -13.63
C THR A 64 -26.07 -19.51 -12.58
N LYS A 65 -25.15 -20.26 -11.97
CA LYS A 65 -25.45 -21.34 -11.01
C LYS A 65 -24.83 -21.09 -9.63
N GLY A 66 -23.83 -20.22 -9.57
CA GLY A 66 -22.93 -20.06 -8.41
C GLY A 66 -23.65 -19.76 -7.11
N GLU A 67 -24.60 -18.83 -7.11
CA GLU A 67 -25.36 -18.53 -5.89
C GLU A 67 -26.18 -19.72 -5.39
N ALA A 68 -26.80 -20.48 -6.29
CA ALA A 68 -27.61 -21.65 -5.92
C ALA A 68 -26.72 -22.74 -5.30
N ILE A 69 -25.56 -23.02 -5.93
CA ILE A 69 -24.55 -23.97 -5.43
C ILE A 69 -24.05 -23.54 -4.07
N LEU A 70 -23.63 -22.30 -3.91
CA LEU A 70 -23.12 -21.78 -2.63
C LEU A 70 -24.17 -21.92 -1.50
N ARG A 71 -25.45 -21.60 -1.78
CA ARG A 71 -26.54 -21.76 -0.81
C ARG A 71 -26.83 -23.22 -0.46
N GLU A 72 -26.70 -24.15 -1.41
CA GLU A 72 -26.85 -25.59 -1.18
C GLU A 72 -25.79 -26.10 -0.16
N TYR A 73 -24.56 -25.59 -0.22
CA TYR A 73 -23.49 -25.87 0.76
C TYR A 73 -23.63 -25.08 2.06
N GLY A 74 -24.70 -24.29 2.24
CA GLY A 74 -24.92 -23.48 3.42
C GLY A 74 -24.04 -22.23 3.49
N CYS A 75 -23.46 -21.83 2.37
CA CYS A 75 -22.71 -20.58 2.25
C CYS A 75 -23.66 -19.40 2.02
N ARG A 76 -23.25 -18.22 2.42
CA ARG A 76 -23.97 -16.96 2.17
C ARG A 76 -23.24 -16.14 1.11
N PRO A 77 -23.71 -16.06 -0.15
CA PRO A 77 -23.18 -15.13 -1.13
C PRO A 77 -23.35 -13.69 -0.65
N LEU A 78 -22.31 -12.87 -0.80
CA LEU A 78 -22.27 -11.47 -0.34
C LEU A 78 -22.24 -10.49 -1.50
N ALA A 79 -21.42 -10.75 -2.52
CA ALA A 79 -21.30 -9.93 -3.72
C ALA A 79 -20.78 -10.78 -4.88
N SER A 80 -21.17 -10.45 -6.12
CA SER A 80 -20.70 -11.14 -7.32
C SER A 80 -20.31 -10.14 -8.41
N LYS A 81 -19.18 -10.41 -9.06
CA LYS A 81 -18.68 -9.70 -10.25
C LYS A 81 -18.13 -10.73 -11.23
N SER A 82 -18.64 -10.73 -12.47
CA SER A 82 -18.28 -11.74 -13.47
C SER A 82 -18.48 -13.18 -12.95
N ASP A 83 -17.45 -14.02 -12.99
CA ASP A 83 -17.41 -15.40 -12.50
C ASP A 83 -16.89 -15.53 -11.05
N ILE A 84 -16.73 -14.41 -10.34
CA ILE A 84 -16.20 -14.35 -8.96
C ILE A 84 -17.33 -13.94 -8.01
N THR A 85 -17.59 -14.76 -7.00
CA THR A 85 -18.52 -14.47 -5.90
C THR A 85 -17.74 -14.38 -4.59
N ILE A 86 -17.89 -13.29 -3.84
CA ILE A 86 -17.48 -13.24 -2.43
C ILE A 86 -18.59 -13.91 -1.62
N ALA A 87 -18.22 -14.87 -0.79
CA ALA A 87 -19.18 -15.62 0.04
C ALA A 87 -18.65 -15.83 1.46
N GLU A 88 -19.56 -15.80 2.42
CA GLU A 88 -19.30 -16.31 3.76
C GLU A 88 -19.53 -17.82 3.73
N ILE A 89 -18.45 -18.58 3.98
CA ILE A 89 -18.38 -20.03 3.85
C ILE A 89 -18.18 -20.64 5.24
N PRO A 90 -19.12 -21.42 5.78
CA PRO A 90 -18.86 -22.16 7.01
C PRO A 90 -17.67 -23.08 6.85
N LEU A 91 -16.70 -23.04 7.78
CA LEU A 91 -15.44 -23.79 7.65
C LEU A 91 -15.68 -25.30 7.41
N ARG A 92 -16.73 -25.85 8.01
CA ARG A 92 -17.14 -27.26 7.82
C ARG A 92 -17.50 -27.63 6.37
N CYS A 93 -17.81 -26.64 5.53
CA CYS A 93 -18.25 -26.84 4.15
C CYS A 93 -17.10 -26.72 3.14
N LEU A 94 -15.93 -26.17 3.53
CA LEU A 94 -14.80 -25.91 2.64
C LEU A 94 -14.37 -27.17 1.86
N THR A 95 -14.22 -28.30 2.54
CA THR A 95 -13.85 -29.58 1.91
C THR A 95 -14.83 -29.97 0.82
N ALA A 96 -16.11 -30.02 1.13
CA ALA A 96 -17.15 -30.43 0.19
C ALA A 96 -17.32 -29.43 -0.97
N LEU A 97 -17.24 -28.14 -0.67
CA LEU A 97 -17.31 -27.07 -1.68
C LEU A 97 -16.15 -27.14 -2.68
N SER A 98 -14.93 -27.44 -2.22
CA SER A 98 -13.76 -27.57 -3.08
C SER A 98 -13.85 -28.77 -4.07
N GLU A 99 -14.60 -29.80 -3.71
CA GLU A 99 -14.81 -30.96 -4.57
C GLU A 99 -15.86 -30.71 -5.67
N HIS A 100 -16.65 -29.63 -5.55
CA HIS A 100 -17.68 -29.33 -6.53
C HIS A 100 -17.05 -29.00 -7.91
N PRO A 101 -17.52 -29.63 -9.01
CA PRO A 101 -16.90 -29.45 -10.34
C PRO A 101 -16.99 -28.01 -10.88
N ASP A 102 -18.07 -27.30 -10.56
CA ASP A 102 -18.28 -25.91 -11.01
C ASP A 102 -17.52 -24.88 -10.16
N VAL A 103 -16.89 -25.28 -9.05
CA VAL A 103 -15.99 -24.45 -8.27
C VAL A 103 -14.57 -24.66 -8.77
N SER A 104 -13.96 -23.64 -9.33
CA SER A 104 -12.60 -23.71 -9.86
C SER A 104 -11.55 -23.18 -8.89
N ARG A 105 -11.89 -22.21 -8.01
CA ARG A 105 -10.97 -21.62 -7.03
C ARG A 105 -11.73 -21.10 -5.80
N ILE A 106 -11.14 -21.27 -4.60
CA ILE A 106 -11.57 -20.62 -3.35
C ILE A 106 -10.35 -19.90 -2.78
N GLU A 107 -10.42 -18.58 -2.65
CA GLU A 107 -9.27 -17.75 -2.31
C GLU A 107 -9.58 -16.76 -1.20
N ALA A 108 -8.71 -16.68 -0.22
CA ALA A 108 -8.64 -15.63 0.79
C ALA A 108 -7.19 -15.52 1.26
N ASN A 109 -6.79 -14.34 1.71
CA ASN A 109 -5.45 -14.12 2.24
C ASN A 109 -5.50 -13.43 3.60
N GLU A 110 -4.34 -13.29 4.25
CA GLU A 110 -4.21 -12.67 5.57
C GLU A 110 -4.39 -11.15 5.47
N ARG A 111 -4.63 -10.50 6.61
CA ARG A 111 -4.90 -9.05 6.73
C ARG A 111 -3.68 -8.18 6.45
N ALA A 112 -3.93 -6.93 6.07
CA ALA A 112 -2.92 -5.89 5.78
C ALA A 112 -2.14 -5.35 7.00
N GLN A 113 -1.03 -4.64 6.76
CA GLN A 113 -0.18 -3.97 7.77
C GLN A 113 0.08 -2.49 7.40
N ILE A 114 0.45 -1.63 8.38
CA ILE A 114 0.38 -0.15 8.35
C ILE A 114 1.69 0.55 7.99
N CYS A 115 1.60 1.78 7.43
CA CYS A 115 2.71 2.69 7.08
C CYS A 115 2.29 4.19 7.01
N LEU A 116 3.15 5.20 7.24
CA LEU A 116 2.79 6.62 7.50
C LEU A 116 3.59 7.76 6.79
N ASP A 117 3.04 8.88 6.34
CA ASP A 117 3.09 10.38 6.33
C ASP A 117 3.55 11.31 5.13
N THR A 118 3.20 12.61 4.98
CA THR A 118 2.86 13.83 4.23
C THR A 118 3.78 14.70 3.36
N THR A 119 3.40 15.56 2.34
CA THR A 119 3.59 17.02 2.01
C THR A 119 2.98 17.49 0.65
N ALA A 120 2.02 18.44 0.64
CA ALA A 120 1.23 18.82 -0.55
C ALA A 120 1.89 19.78 -1.57
N SER A 121 2.78 20.69 -1.13
CA SER A 121 3.38 21.69 -2.05
C SER A 121 4.32 21.08 -3.09
N ILE A 122 4.89 19.94 -2.80
CA ILE A 122 5.90 19.27 -3.60
C ILE A 122 5.29 18.55 -4.81
N ILE A 123 4.02 18.15 -4.71
CA ILE A 123 3.28 17.52 -5.81
C ILE A 123 2.60 18.53 -6.73
N ASN A 124 2.97 19.81 -6.63
CA ASN A 124 2.54 20.89 -7.52
C ASN A 124 1.01 21.04 -7.66
N VAL A 125 0.22 20.85 -6.60
CA VAL A 125 -1.25 21.01 -6.67
C VAL A 125 -1.74 22.43 -6.38
N LEU A 126 -0.93 23.29 -5.77
CA LEU A 126 -1.36 24.61 -5.34
C LEU A 126 -1.94 25.50 -6.47
N PRO A 127 -1.39 25.50 -7.70
CA PRO A 127 -1.96 26.27 -8.80
C PRO A 127 -3.36 25.81 -9.22
N ALA A 128 -3.71 24.53 -8.99
CA ALA A 128 -5.03 24.00 -9.32
C ALA A 128 -6.16 24.64 -8.49
N TYR A 129 -5.86 25.12 -7.29
CA TYR A 129 -6.85 25.73 -6.38
C TYR A 129 -7.24 27.17 -6.75
N THR A 130 -6.48 27.81 -7.63
CA THR A 130 -6.73 29.19 -8.03
C THR A 130 -7.38 29.23 -9.40
N PRO A 131 -8.60 29.78 -9.55
CA PRO A 131 -9.21 29.90 -10.86
C PRO A 131 -8.39 30.87 -11.73
N THR A 132 -8.28 30.54 -13.01
CA THR A 132 -7.58 31.34 -14.02
C THR A 132 -8.54 31.67 -15.16
N SER A 133 -8.07 32.40 -16.19
CA SER A 133 -8.84 32.58 -17.42
C SER A 133 -9.08 31.27 -18.19
N SER A 134 -8.29 30.23 -17.92
CA SER A 134 -8.29 28.97 -18.64
C SER A 134 -8.98 27.82 -17.90
N HIS A 135 -9.14 27.90 -16.57
CA HIS A 135 -9.79 26.86 -15.79
C HIS A 135 -10.37 27.41 -14.47
N GLN A 136 -11.39 26.73 -13.95
CA GLN A 136 -11.93 26.95 -12.60
C GLN A 136 -10.99 26.42 -11.51
N ALA A 137 -11.31 26.65 -10.26
CA ALA A 137 -10.62 26.00 -9.13
C ALA A 137 -10.97 24.50 -9.08
N PHE A 138 -9.95 23.65 -8.87
CA PHE A 138 -10.10 22.21 -8.69
C PHE A 138 -9.66 21.85 -7.28
N THR A 139 -10.62 21.39 -6.47
CA THR A 139 -10.51 21.18 -5.03
C THR A 139 -10.99 19.79 -4.60
N GLY A 140 -11.36 18.95 -5.58
CA GLY A 140 -12.02 17.66 -5.36
C GLY A 140 -13.54 17.76 -5.21
N LYS A 141 -14.13 18.94 -5.37
CA LYS A 141 -15.57 19.15 -5.22
C LYS A 141 -16.36 18.32 -6.24
N GLY A 142 -17.38 17.59 -5.73
CA GLY A 142 -18.19 16.70 -6.57
C GLY A 142 -17.56 15.32 -6.84
N VAL A 143 -16.48 14.99 -6.15
CA VAL A 143 -15.81 13.68 -6.18
C VAL A 143 -15.90 13.06 -4.79
N VAL A 144 -16.07 11.75 -4.68
CA VAL A 144 -15.95 11.00 -3.44
C VAL A 144 -14.49 10.57 -3.25
N VAL A 145 -13.89 10.94 -2.13
CA VAL A 145 -12.67 10.31 -1.64
C VAL A 145 -13.10 9.18 -0.71
N GLY A 146 -12.95 7.97 -1.21
CA GLY A 146 -13.08 6.74 -0.42
C GLY A 146 -11.77 6.45 0.31
N LEU A 147 -11.83 6.05 1.58
CA LEU A 147 -10.63 5.65 2.30
C LEU A 147 -10.92 4.44 3.15
N MET A 148 -10.12 3.39 2.97
CA MET A 148 -10.10 2.21 3.81
C MET A 148 -8.80 2.19 4.60
N ASP A 149 -8.92 2.14 5.93
CA ASP A 149 -7.78 2.31 6.85
C ASP A 149 -8.23 1.98 8.29
N ILE A 150 -7.37 2.17 9.28
CA ILE A 150 -7.65 1.94 10.71
C ILE A 150 -7.49 3.21 11.54
N GLY A 151 -8.21 3.34 12.65
CA GLY A 151 -8.04 4.44 13.59
C GLY A 151 -8.63 5.76 13.12
N PHE A 152 -9.95 5.80 12.95
CA PHE A 152 -10.67 7.02 12.57
C PHE A 152 -11.22 7.76 13.77
N ASP A 153 -10.80 9.02 13.94
CA ASP A 153 -11.48 10.02 14.73
C ASP A 153 -12.45 10.81 13.83
N LEU A 154 -13.71 10.40 13.84
CA LEU A 154 -14.75 10.97 13.00
C LEU A 154 -15.17 12.38 13.48
N THR A 155 -14.71 12.83 14.65
CA THR A 155 -15.06 14.14 15.20
C THR A 155 -14.05 15.23 14.84
N HIS A 156 -12.91 14.87 14.22
CA HIS A 156 -11.84 15.82 13.92
C HIS A 156 -12.33 16.95 12.99
N PRO A 157 -12.12 18.25 13.35
CA PRO A 157 -12.68 19.39 12.61
C PRO A 157 -12.19 19.49 11.16
N THR A 158 -11.06 18.87 10.81
CA THR A 158 -10.57 18.84 9.43
C THR A 158 -11.49 18.09 8.47
N PHE A 159 -12.45 17.29 8.97
CA PHE A 159 -13.43 16.55 8.16
C PHE A 159 -14.73 17.34 7.92
N TYR A 160 -14.77 18.58 8.36
CA TYR A 160 -15.73 19.57 7.93
C TYR A 160 -15.19 20.38 6.73
N ASP A 161 -16.01 21.26 6.19
CA ASP A 161 -15.54 22.31 5.29
C ASP A 161 -14.53 23.25 6.00
N SER A 162 -13.90 24.16 5.25
CA SER A 162 -12.88 25.07 5.82
C SER A 162 -13.42 26.03 6.89
N THR A 163 -14.74 26.17 7.00
CA THR A 163 -15.43 27.02 7.99
C THR A 163 -15.96 26.21 9.18
N ALA A 164 -15.75 24.89 9.19
CA ALA A 164 -16.29 23.95 10.17
C ALA A 164 -17.82 23.98 10.33
N THR A 165 -18.53 24.31 9.24
CA THR A 165 -19.99 24.37 9.23
C THR A 165 -20.66 23.16 8.60
N GLN A 166 -20.06 22.55 7.59
CA GLN A 166 -20.60 21.39 6.89
C GLN A 166 -19.69 20.18 7.09
N TYR A 167 -20.20 19.14 7.75
CA TYR A 167 -19.52 17.84 7.89
C TYR A 167 -19.56 17.06 6.57
N ARG A 168 -18.45 16.34 6.22
CA ARG A 168 -18.28 15.77 4.88
C ARG A 168 -18.24 14.26 4.81
N ILE A 169 -18.19 13.52 5.94
CA ILE A 169 -18.21 12.06 5.93
C ILE A 169 -19.67 11.59 5.88
N GLY A 170 -20.07 11.04 4.72
CA GLY A 170 -21.47 10.65 4.49
C GLY A 170 -21.80 9.21 4.84
N ALA A 171 -20.81 8.33 4.88
CA ALA A 171 -20.96 6.92 5.26
C ALA A 171 -19.68 6.37 5.88
N PHE A 172 -19.85 5.41 6.79
CA PHE A 172 -18.77 4.76 7.49
C PHE A 172 -19.11 3.30 7.80
N TRP A 173 -18.26 2.37 7.36
CA TRP A 173 -18.32 0.96 7.75
C TRP A 173 -17.21 0.64 8.74
N ASP A 174 -17.58 0.34 9.98
CA ASP A 174 -16.66 -0.14 11.03
C ASP A 174 -16.70 -1.67 11.08
N MET A 175 -15.71 -2.31 10.48
CA MET A 175 -15.67 -3.78 10.39
C MET A 175 -15.46 -4.46 11.73
N LEU A 176 -14.77 -3.80 12.69
CA LEU A 176 -14.48 -4.36 14.01
C LEU A 176 -15.60 -4.16 15.02
N SER A 177 -16.63 -3.39 14.70
CA SER A 177 -17.75 -3.17 15.60
C SER A 177 -18.50 -4.48 15.86
N LYS A 178 -18.71 -4.80 17.13
CA LYS A 178 -19.57 -5.93 17.55
C LYS A 178 -21.05 -5.62 17.49
N ASP A 179 -21.42 -4.35 17.37
CA ASP A 179 -22.80 -3.91 17.15
C ASP A 179 -23.11 -3.98 15.65
N THR A 180 -23.86 -5.00 15.25
CA THR A 180 -24.28 -5.22 13.87
C THR A 180 -25.74 -4.84 13.62
N VAL A 181 -26.38 -4.15 14.57
CA VAL A 181 -27.80 -3.77 14.47
C VAL A 181 -28.03 -2.87 13.26
N GLY A 182 -28.92 -3.32 12.37
CA GLY A 182 -29.25 -2.60 11.14
C GLY A 182 -28.23 -2.72 10.02
N SER A 183 -27.10 -3.42 10.23
CA SER A 183 -26.11 -3.70 9.20
C SER A 183 -26.48 -4.90 8.35
N GLY A 184 -26.50 -4.75 7.02
CA GLY A 184 -26.61 -5.85 6.07
C GLY A 184 -25.27 -6.48 5.68
N LEU A 185 -24.16 -5.94 6.23
CA LEU A 185 -22.79 -6.33 5.92
C LEU A 185 -22.37 -7.60 6.67
N PRO A 186 -21.35 -8.34 6.20
CA PRO A 186 -20.97 -9.63 6.77
C PRO A 186 -20.34 -9.52 8.16
N VAL A 187 -19.72 -8.38 8.47
CA VAL A 187 -19.10 -8.02 9.74
C VAL A 187 -19.34 -6.55 10.05
N GLY A 188 -19.26 -6.18 11.32
CA GLY A 188 -19.25 -4.80 11.77
C GLY A 188 -20.55 -4.04 11.52
N ARG A 189 -20.45 -2.72 11.57
CA ARG A 189 -21.56 -1.78 11.52
C ARG A 189 -21.49 -0.85 10.32
N ASP A 190 -22.57 -0.74 9.57
CA ASP A 190 -22.78 0.28 8.54
C ASP A 190 -23.46 1.50 9.18
N VAL A 191 -22.83 2.68 9.08
CA VAL A 191 -23.34 3.95 9.58
C VAL A 191 -23.54 4.90 8.40
N ARG A 192 -24.77 5.33 8.15
CA ARG A 192 -25.14 6.18 7.03
C ARG A 192 -25.69 7.52 7.48
N GLY A 193 -25.27 8.58 6.76
CA GLY A 193 -25.71 9.95 7.00
C GLY A 193 -24.78 10.74 7.93
N TYR A 194 -24.57 12.00 7.59
CA TYR A 194 -23.59 12.90 8.21
C TYR A 194 -23.70 12.98 9.74
N GLU A 195 -24.92 13.15 10.26
CA GLU A 195 -25.17 13.26 11.70
C GLU A 195 -24.90 11.92 12.44
N ALA A 196 -25.28 10.79 11.83
CA ALA A 196 -25.07 9.47 12.44
C ALA A 196 -23.58 9.12 12.49
N VAL A 197 -22.83 9.39 11.40
CA VAL A 197 -21.39 9.16 11.36
C VAL A 197 -20.66 10.04 12.37
N ARG A 198 -21.00 11.33 12.44
CA ARG A 198 -20.44 12.24 13.45
C ARG A 198 -20.72 11.77 14.87
N ALA A 199 -21.96 11.35 15.14
CA ALA A 199 -22.38 10.87 16.46
C ALA A 199 -21.73 9.53 16.85
N TYR A 200 -21.28 8.72 15.88
CA TYR A 200 -20.53 7.49 16.12
C TYR A 200 -19.18 7.77 16.79
N GLY A 201 -18.52 8.86 16.41
CA GLY A 201 -17.38 9.46 17.08
C GLY A 201 -16.02 8.89 16.64
N HIS A 202 -15.78 7.59 16.74
CA HIS A 202 -14.52 6.97 16.36
C HIS A 202 -14.74 5.51 15.93
N SER A 203 -13.79 4.94 15.15
CA SER A 203 -13.74 3.51 14.86
C SER A 203 -13.51 2.68 16.14
N THR A 204 -13.85 1.41 16.11
CA THR A 204 -13.69 0.53 17.29
C THR A 204 -12.26 0.49 17.80
N ASP A 205 -11.27 0.54 16.92
CA ASP A 205 -9.83 0.62 17.22
C ASP A 205 -9.32 2.04 17.51
N GLY A 206 -10.17 3.06 17.40
CA GLY A 206 -9.78 4.49 17.44
C GLY A 206 -9.14 4.99 18.73
N LYS A 207 -9.19 4.19 19.82
CA LYS A 207 -8.52 4.55 21.09
C LYS A 207 -7.02 4.22 21.10
N THR A 208 -6.58 3.32 20.26
CA THR A 208 -5.18 2.86 20.15
C THR A 208 -4.56 3.25 18.81
N GLN A 209 -5.35 3.37 17.77
CA GLN A 209 -4.94 3.67 16.41
C GLN A 209 -5.26 5.12 16.02
N LYS A 210 -4.59 5.65 15.02
CA LYS A 210 -4.73 7.02 14.53
C LYS A 210 -4.40 7.16 13.04
N HIS A 211 -4.10 6.05 12.38
CA HIS A 211 -3.55 6.03 11.03
C HIS A 211 -4.54 6.58 10.00
N GLY A 212 -5.77 6.10 9.98
CA GLY A 212 -6.80 6.54 9.04
C GLY A 212 -7.19 8.02 9.21
N THR A 213 -7.17 8.54 10.46
CA THR A 213 -7.35 9.97 10.70
C THR A 213 -6.26 10.79 10.01
N HIS A 214 -5.03 10.27 10.00
CA HIS A 214 -3.89 10.94 9.41
C HIS A 214 -3.91 10.87 7.88
N THR A 215 -4.11 9.70 7.29
CA THR A 215 -4.18 9.49 5.83
C THR A 215 -5.36 10.22 5.20
N LEU A 216 -6.53 10.22 5.86
CA LEU A 216 -7.69 10.99 5.43
C LEU A 216 -7.42 12.50 5.42
N GLY A 217 -6.71 12.99 6.45
CA GLY A 217 -6.31 14.39 6.52
C GLY A 217 -5.46 14.82 5.33
N ILE A 218 -4.56 13.94 4.84
CA ILE A 218 -3.73 14.18 3.65
C ILE A 218 -4.58 14.20 2.37
N ALA A 219 -5.47 13.22 2.20
CA ALA A 219 -6.26 13.12 0.99
C ALA A 219 -7.32 14.23 0.89
N ALA A 220 -8.07 14.45 1.98
CA ALA A 220 -9.32 15.19 1.96
C ALA A 220 -9.51 16.21 3.10
N GLY A 221 -8.58 16.36 4.04
CA GLY A 221 -8.72 17.28 5.18
C GLY A 221 -8.86 18.73 4.77
N SER A 222 -9.76 19.50 5.40
CA SER A 222 -9.90 20.94 5.14
C SER A 222 -8.76 21.79 5.70
N GLY A 223 -7.96 21.24 6.62
CA GLY A 223 -6.84 21.93 7.28
C GLY A 223 -7.29 22.90 8.38
N TYR A 224 -8.47 22.69 8.95
CA TYR A 224 -9.12 23.56 9.95
C TYR A 224 -8.11 24.17 10.94
N ASP A 225 -8.07 25.50 11.00
CA ASP A 225 -7.21 26.33 11.87
C ASP A 225 -5.70 26.03 11.75
N THR A 226 -5.27 25.39 10.65
CA THR A 226 -3.86 25.08 10.39
C THR A 226 -3.52 25.28 8.90
N ASN A 227 -2.21 25.21 8.59
CA ASN A 227 -1.72 25.21 7.21
C ASN A 227 -1.62 23.81 6.59
N TYR A 228 -2.06 22.76 7.31
CA TYR A 228 -1.90 21.36 6.90
C TYR A 228 -3.15 20.83 6.18
N ARG A 229 -3.52 21.50 5.11
CA ARG A 229 -4.69 21.13 4.30
C ARG A 229 -4.38 19.95 3.40
N GLY A 230 -5.35 19.02 3.26
CA GLY A 230 -5.32 17.92 2.32
C GLY A 230 -5.49 18.38 0.87
N VAL A 231 -5.27 17.44 -0.07
CA VAL A 231 -5.27 17.75 -1.50
C VAL A 231 -6.69 18.03 -2.01
N ALA A 232 -7.63 17.12 -1.78
CA ALA A 232 -9.03 17.22 -2.25
C ALA A 232 -9.95 17.73 -1.12
N TYR A 233 -9.66 18.92 -0.61
CA TYR A 233 -10.23 19.45 0.63
C TYR A 233 -11.73 19.85 0.56
N GLU A 234 -12.34 19.80 -0.62
CA GLU A 234 -13.81 19.99 -0.80
C GLU A 234 -14.51 18.73 -1.31
N SER A 235 -13.84 17.58 -1.32
CA SER A 235 -14.45 16.29 -1.70
C SER A 235 -15.49 15.83 -0.67
N ASP A 236 -16.43 15.00 -1.12
CA ASP A 236 -17.22 14.17 -0.24
C ASP A 236 -16.37 13.00 0.28
N ILE A 237 -16.73 12.42 1.42
CA ILE A 237 -15.92 11.40 2.08
C ILE A 237 -16.77 10.19 2.41
N CYS A 238 -16.25 8.98 2.10
CA CYS A 238 -16.79 7.70 2.52
C CYS A 238 -15.67 6.84 3.11
N LEU A 239 -15.91 6.16 4.24
CA LEU A 239 -14.87 5.47 4.99
C LEU A 239 -15.20 4.00 5.26
N VAL A 240 -14.15 3.19 5.34
CA VAL A 240 -14.18 1.83 5.87
C VAL A 240 -13.04 1.70 6.88
N SER A 241 -13.38 1.36 8.13
CA SER A 241 -12.38 0.89 9.11
C SER A 241 -12.25 -0.62 8.98
N ASN A 242 -11.15 -1.08 8.39
CA ASN A 242 -10.89 -2.50 8.22
C ASN A 242 -10.18 -3.10 9.45
N ALA A 243 -9.77 -4.36 9.37
CA ALA A 243 -9.05 -5.07 10.42
C ALA A 243 -7.64 -5.40 9.97
N VAL A 244 -6.65 -5.03 10.78
CA VAL A 244 -5.25 -5.39 10.57
C VAL A 244 -4.79 -6.48 11.56
N ALA A 245 -3.60 -7.00 11.36
CA ALA A 245 -3.07 -8.12 12.16
C ALA A 245 -3.00 -7.85 13.67
N SER A 246 -2.87 -6.58 14.09
CA SER A 246 -2.86 -6.17 15.51
C SER A 246 -4.23 -6.17 16.18
N ASP A 247 -5.32 -6.19 15.41
CA ASP A 247 -6.67 -6.00 15.92
C ASP A 247 -7.34 -7.29 16.43
N ILE A 248 -6.55 -8.34 16.62
CA ILE A 248 -7.03 -9.65 17.04
C ILE A 248 -7.83 -9.61 18.36
N GLU A 249 -7.53 -8.66 19.24
CA GLU A 249 -8.25 -8.48 20.51
C GLU A 249 -9.70 -7.99 20.34
N TYR A 250 -10.00 -7.33 19.23
CA TYR A 250 -11.35 -6.84 18.89
C TYR A 250 -12.20 -7.92 18.21
N ILE A 251 -11.58 -9.03 17.76
CA ILE A 251 -12.24 -10.07 16.95
C ILE A 251 -12.53 -11.30 17.79
N ASP A 252 -13.78 -11.72 17.79
CA ASP A 252 -14.16 -12.97 18.41
C ASP A 252 -13.58 -14.17 17.65
N SER A 253 -13.11 -15.19 18.35
CA SER A 253 -12.42 -16.35 17.72
C SER A 253 -13.29 -17.09 16.68
N ALA A 254 -14.60 -17.03 16.79
CA ALA A 254 -15.53 -17.59 15.81
C ALA A 254 -15.57 -16.77 14.49
N ASP A 255 -15.20 -15.51 14.54
CA ASP A 255 -15.23 -14.58 13.41
C ASP A 255 -13.84 -14.35 12.79
N TYR A 256 -12.79 -14.97 13.35
CA TYR A 256 -11.40 -14.76 12.93
C TYR A 256 -11.20 -14.87 11.41
N TYR A 257 -11.77 -15.89 10.78
CA TYR A 257 -11.64 -16.14 9.35
C TYR A 257 -12.61 -15.32 8.48
N LYS A 258 -13.42 -14.44 9.07
CA LYS A 258 -14.21 -13.48 8.31
C LYS A 258 -13.39 -12.28 7.83
N TYR A 259 -12.28 -11.99 8.51
CA TYR A 259 -11.40 -10.86 8.19
C TYR A 259 -10.24 -11.31 7.29
N THR A 260 -10.47 -11.22 6.00
CA THR A 260 -9.54 -11.66 4.94
C THR A 260 -9.51 -10.62 3.82
N THR A 261 -8.64 -10.80 2.83
CA THR A 261 -8.59 -9.95 1.63
C THR A 261 -9.93 -9.92 0.86
N ALA A 262 -10.77 -10.95 0.99
CA ALA A 262 -12.13 -10.93 0.42
C ALA A 262 -13.04 -9.94 1.16
N THR A 263 -12.83 -9.73 2.45
CA THR A 263 -13.54 -8.70 3.23
C THR A 263 -13.03 -7.31 2.89
N ASP A 264 -11.72 -7.16 2.64
CA ASP A 264 -11.15 -5.91 2.14
C ASP A 264 -11.73 -5.54 0.77
N ALA A 265 -11.89 -6.52 -0.13
CA ALA A 265 -12.55 -6.30 -1.42
C ALA A 265 -14.00 -5.82 -1.28
N LEU A 266 -14.74 -6.32 -0.28
CA LEU A 266 -16.07 -5.78 0.04
C LEU A 266 -16.00 -4.33 0.56
N GLY A 267 -14.91 -3.98 1.27
CA GLY A 267 -14.66 -2.61 1.69
C GLY A 267 -14.48 -1.68 0.48
N PHE A 268 -13.68 -2.07 -0.51
CA PHE A 268 -13.53 -1.29 -1.75
C PHE A 268 -14.85 -1.18 -2.50
N GLN A 269 -15.59 -2.27 -2.61
CA GLN A 269 -16.91 -2.24 -3.24
C GLN A 269 -17.86 -1.29 -2.51
N TYR A 270 -17.92 -1.31 -1.17
CA TYR A 270 -18.74 -0.41 -0.38
C TYR A 270 -18.46 1.06 -0.68
N LEU A 271 -17.17 1.44 -0.84
CA LEU A 271 -16.75 2.80 -1.15
C LEU A 271 -17.20 3.23 -2.55
N PHE A 272 -17.05 2.38 -3.55
CA PHE A 272 -17.50 2.65 -4.91
C PHE A 272 -19.03 2.66 -5.01
N ASP A 273 -19.72 1.69 -4.41
CA ASP A 273 -21.21 1.63 -4.39
C ASP A 273 -21.80 2.88 -3.71
N TYR A 274 -21.14 3.41 -2.65
CA TYR A 274 -21.55 4.68 -2.05
C TYR A 274 -21.45 5.83 -3.05
N ALA A 275 -20.34 5.95 -3.75
CA ALA A 275 -20.14 7.02 -4.73
C ALA A 275 -21.14 6.93 -5.88
N ASP A 276 -21.42 5.74 -6.40
CA ASP A 276 -22.43 5.47 -7.41
C ASP A 276 -23.82 5.91 -6.93
N SER A 277 -24.16 5.62 -5.69
CA SER A 277 -25.44 6.05 -5.08
C SER A 277 -25.56 7.58 -5.01
N GLN A 278 -24.45 8.31 -5.00
CA GLN A 278 -24.39 9.77 -5.04
C GLN A 278 -24.26 10.32 -6.47
N GLY A 279 -24.12 9.47 -7.50
CA GLY A 279 -23.87 9.85 -8.88
C GLY A 279 -22.54 10.59 -9.08
N LYS A 280 -21.49 10.22 -8.33
CA LYS A 280 -20.18 10.89 -8.31
C LYS A 280 -19.07 9.92 -8.62
N PRO A 281 -17.99 10.36 -9.30
CA PRO A 281 -16.78 9.55 -9.41
C PRO A 281 -16.12 9.36 -8.05
N CYS A 282 -15.32 8.29 -7.93
CA CYS A 282 -14.65 7.91 -6.70
C CYS A 282 -13.17 7.59 -6.94
N VAL A 283 -12.32 8.10 -6.05
CA VAL A 283 -10.98 7.57 -5.88
C VAL A 283 -10.86 6.99 -4.47
N VAL A 284 -10.44 5.74 -4.39
CA VAL A 284 -10.19 5.05 -3.12
C VAL A 284 -8.71 5.08 -2.81
N SER A 285 -8.35 5.51 -1.58
CA SER A 285 -7.00 5.40 -1.02
C SER A 285 -6.96 4.24 -0.03
N PHE A 286 -6.01 3.33 -0.23
CA PHE A 286 -5.74 2.22 0.68
C PHE A 286 -4.25 2.21 1.05
N SER A 287 -3.99 2.53 2.31
CA SER A 287 -2.62 2.76 2.79
C SER A 287 -2.03 1.58 3.56
N GLU A 288 -2.48 0.41 3.24
CA GLU A 288 -2.10 -0.85 3.87
C GLU A 288 -1.73 -1.89 2.81
N GLY A 289 -1.24 -3.04 3.24
CA GLY A 289 -0.89 -4.11 2.33
C GLY A 289 -0.24 -5.27 3.05
N TYR A 290 0.03 -6.33 2.31
CA TYR A 290 0.75 -7.50 2.79
C TYR A 290 1.77 -7.91 1.73
N SER A 291 2.81 -8.63 2.16
CA SER A 291 3.79 -9.16 1.21
C SER A 291 3.11 -10.16 0.29
N PRO A 292 3.13 -9.95 -1.04
CA PRO A 292 2.47 -10.86 -1.95
C PRO A 292 3.14 -12.23 -1.84
N TYR A 293 2.33 -13.26 -1.68
CA TYR A 293 2.76 -14.62 -1.89
C TYR A 293 2.65 -14.88 -3.38
N LEU A 294 3.72 -15.30 -3.99
CA LEU A 294 3.95 -15.41 -5.41
C LEU A 294 3.09 -16.38 -6.18
N ASP A 295 2.36 -17.14 -5.50
CA ASP A 295 1.71 -18.37 -5.86
C ASP A 295 0.27 -18.20 -6.26
N GLU A 296 -0.09 -16.99 -6.78
CA GLU A 296 -1.46 -16.73 -7.25
C GLU A 296 -2.52 -16.78 -6.16
N GLU A 297 -2.08 -16.78 -4.89
CA GLU A 297 -3.02 -16.66 -3.77
C GLU A 297 -3.85 -15.39 -3.84
N ASP A 298 -3.43 -14.44 -4.71
CA ASP A 298 -4.10 -13.15 -4.93
C ASP A 298 -4.80 -13.04 -6.30
N SER A 299 -4.88 -14.11 -7.08
CA SER A 299 -5.39 -14.04 -8.46
C SER A 299 -6.86 -13.62 -8.51
N LEU A 300 -7.69 -14.13 -7.60
CA LEU A 300 -9.10 -13.75 -7.52
C LEU A 300 -9.28 -12.36 -6.93
N PHE A 301 -8.45 -11.97 -5.96
CA PHE A 301 -8.48 -10.63 -5.41
C PHE A 301 -8.13 -9.59 -6.47
N ALA A 302 -7.05 -9.81 -7.24
CA ALA A 302 -6.68 -8.94 -8.35
C ALA A 302 -7.79 -8.86 -9.41
N ALA A 303 -8.34 -10.00 -9.84
CA ALA A 303 -9.43 -10.04 -10.81
C ALA A 303 -10.72 -9.37 -10.30
N TYR A 304 -10.98 -9.45 -9.00
CA TYR A 304 -12.13 -8.76 -8.42
C TYR A 304 -11.94 -7.24 -8.41
N ILE A 305 -10.73 -6.76 -8.05
CA ILE A 305 -10.37 -5.34 -8.13
C ILE A 305 -10.47 -4.85 -9.58
N ASP A 306 -10.03 -5.63 -10.58
CA ASP A 306 -10.16 -5.30 -12.00
C ASP A 306 -11.64 -5.10 -12.40
N CYS A 307 -12.57 -5.83 -11.76
CA CYS A 307 -14.00 -5.64 -11.98
C CYS A 307 -14.61 -4.44 -11.23
N LEU A 308 -13.97 -3.98 -10.15
CA LEU A 308 -14.44 -2.81 -9.39
C LEU A 308 -13.95 -1.49 -9.98
N THR A 309 -12.74 -1.50 -10.57
CA THR A 309 -12.11 -0.32 -11.14
C THR A 309 -12.54 -0.08 -12.59
N GLY A 310 -12.58 1.18 -13.01
CA GLY A 310 -13.03 1.53 -14.36
C GLY A 310 -13.29 3.03 -14.50
N PRO A 311 -14.16 3.45 -15.44
CA PRO A 311 -14.50 4.85 -15.60
C PRO A 311 -15.04 5.47 -14.32
N GLY A 312 -14.35 6.46 -13.78
CA GLY A 312 -14.72 7.12 -12.52
C GLY A 312 -14.43 6.34 -11.25
N HIS A 313 -13.89 5.14 -11.32
CA HIS A 313 -13.54 4.28 -10.18
C HIS A 313 -12.05 3.97 -10.17
N ILE A 314 -11.28 4.66 -9.32
CA ILE A 314 -9.83 4.54 -9.26
C ILE A 314 -9.40 4.05 -7.87
N LEU A 315 -8.54 3.02 -7.81
CA LEU A 315 -7.92 2.54 -6.59
C LEU A 315 -6.44 2.93 -6.56
N VAL A 316 -6.03 3.60 -5.50
CA VAL A 316 -4.64 3.98 -5.19
C VAL A 316 -4.19 3.28 -3.94
N THR A 317 -3.03 2.64 -3.96
CA THR A 317 -2.49 1.97 -2.78
C THR A 317 -1.03 2.30 -2.52
N SER A 318 -0.59 2.13 -1.28
CA SER A 318 0.80 2.30 -0.88
C SER A 318 1.67 1.14 -1.37
N ALA A 319 2.86 1.43 -1.93
CA ALA A 319 3.78 0.39 -2.41
C ALA A 319 4.33 -0.52 -1.30
N GLY A 320 4.37 -0.02 -0.05
CA GLY A 320 4.92 -0.72 1.11
C GLY A 320 6.22 -0.09 1.64
N ASN A 321 6.69 -0.57 2.80
CA ASN A 321 7.90 -0.05 3.47
C ASN A 321 8.96 -1.14 3.71
N GLU A 322 8.99 -2.15 2.89
CA GLU A 322 9.79 -3.36 3.06
C GLU A 322 11.26 -3.21 2.65
N ASN A 323 11.67 -2.08 2.01
CA ASN A 323 12.98 -1.95 1.37
C ASN A 323 14.13 -1.62 2.33
N LEU A 324 13.90 -1.58 3.64
CA LEU A 324 15.00 -1.48 4.61
C LEU A 324 15.80 -2.78 4.69
N GLU A 325 15.13 -3.91 4.50
CA GLU A 325 15.70 -5.25 4.55
C GLU A 325 16.04 -5.80 3.16
N LYS A 326 16.91 -6.81 3.09
CA LYS A 326 17.12 -7.62 1.88
C LYS A 326 16.06 -8.71 1.87
N THR A 327 15.25 -8.77 0.83
CA THR A 327 14.09 -9.69 0.75
C THR A 327 14.11 -10.59 -0.48
N TYR A 328 15.12 -10.44 -1.33
CA TYR A 328 15.22 -11.13 -2.61
C TYR A 328 16.60 -11.73 -2.84
N MET A 329 16.64 -12.87 -3.53
CA MET A 329 17.85 -13.50 -4.01
C MET A 329 17.60 -14.18 -5.36
N GLU A 330 18.50 -13.99 -6.32
CA GLU A 330 18.46 -14.66 -7.61
C GLU A 330 19.62 -15.65 -7.77
N LYS A 331 19.30 -16.82 -8.32
CA LYS A 331 20.25 -17.77 -8.85
C LYS A 331 20.14 -17.80 -10.37
N CYS A 332 21.13 -17.25 -11.04
CA CYS A 332 21.17 -17.24 -12.51
C CYS A 332 21.38 -18.64 -13.09
N MET A 333 20.85 -18.86 -14.31
CA MET A 333 21.17 -20.06 -15.10
C MET A 333 22.68 -20.15 -15.34
N GLY A 334 23.26 -21.35 -15.27
CA GLY A 334 24.70 -21.57 -15.41
C GLY A 334 25.51 -21.32 -14.12
N THR A 335 24.88 -20.78 -13.06
CA THR A 335 25.48 -20.67 -11.73
C THR A 335 25.14 -21.93 -10.93
N ALA A 336 26.13 -22.58 -10.34
CA ALA A 336 25.92 -23.84 -9.61
C ALA A 336 25.02 -23.62 -8.38
N GLN A 337 25.23 -22.54 -7.64
CA GLN A 337 24.49 -22.24 -6.42
C GLN A 337 24.43 -20.75 -6.12
N ALA A 338 23.40 -20.34 -5.37
CA ALA A 338 23.29 -19.04 -4.73
C ALA A 338 22.68 -19.23 -3.34
N GLY A 339 23.07 -18.42 -2.36
CA GLY A 339 22.56 -18.54 -1.00
C GLY A 339 22.63 -17.25 -0.21
N ALA A 340 21.85 -17.20 0.87
CA ALA A 340 21.87 -16.10 1.82
C ALA A 340 21.51 -16.60 3.23
N PHE A 341 22.02 -15.94 4.26
CA PHE A 341 21.63 -16.19 5.64
C PHE A 341 20.24 -15.62 5.93
N LEU A 342 19.50 -16.30 6.80
CA LEU A 342 18.20 -15.84 7.29
C LEU A 342 18.40 -14.76 8.36
N ARG A 343 17.49 -13.74 8.35
CA ARG A 343 17.42 -12.70 9.36
C ARG A 343 15.96 -12.54 9.80
N VAL A 344 15.59 -13.26 10.85
CA VAL A 344 14.19 -13.37 11.29
C VAL A 344 14.10 -13.21 12.80
N PHE A 345 13.40 -12.18 13.25
CA PHE A 345 13.19 -11.86 14.68
C PHE A 345 11.85 -12.38 15.20
N LYS A 346 11.29 -13.41 14.55
CA LYS A 346 10.05 -14.09 14.92
C LYS A 346 10.28 -15.58 15.00
N GLU A 347 9.32 -16.30 15.53
CA GLU A 347 9.32 -17.77 15.62
C GLU A 347 9.00 -18.44 14.27
N ASN A 348 8.44 -17.68 13.34
CA ASN A 348 8.03 -18.17 12.02
C ASN A 348 8.67 -17.35 10.91
N ALA A 349 9.07 -18.01 9.84
CA ALA A 349 9.52 -17.41 8.59
C ALA A 349 8.92 -18.13 7.39
N ARG A 350 8.83 -17.40 6.28
CA ARG A 350 8.29 -17.91 5.02
C ARG A 350 9.04 -17.33 3.85
N TYR A 351 9.36 -18.21 2.91
CA TYR A 351 10.04 -17.86 1.66
C TYR A 351 9.34 -18.56 0.51
N THR A 352 9.23 -17.88 -0.64
CA THR A 352 8.76 -18.50 -1.87
C THR A 352 9.92 -18.58 -2.86
N ILE A 353 10.15 -19.76 -3.42
CA ILE A 353 11.12 -20.00 -4.47
C ILE A 353 10.35 -20.19 -5.77
N LYS A 354 10.73 -19.46 -6.81
CA LYS A 354 10.25 -19.60 -8.19
C LYS A 354 11.38 -20.13 -9.04
N THR A 355 11.15 -21.21 -9.80
CA THR A 355 12.18 -21.83 -10.66
C THR A 355 11.58 -22.37 -11.95
N ASP A 356 12.35 -22.24 -13.03
CA ASP A 356 12.03 -22.78 -14.36
C ASP A 356 12.52 -24.24 -14.58
N GLY A 357 13.11 -24.86 -13.54
CA GLY A 357 13.62 -26.23 -13.63
C GLY A 357 13.82 -26.89 -12.26
N GLU A 358 14.46 -28.05 -12.28
CA GLU A 358 14.75 -28.81 -11.07
C GLU A 358 15.85 -28.14 -10.23
N LEU A 359 15.61 -28.01 -8.94
CA LEU A 359 16.46 -27.34 -7.99
C LEU A 359 16.59 -28.15 -6.69
N LEU A 360 17.77 -28.20 -6.11
CA LEU A 360 17.98 -28.60 -4.72
C LEU A 360 17.94 -27.36 -3.82
N VAL A 361 17.16 -27.44 -2.77
CA VAL A 361 17.09 -26.43 -1.73
C VAL A 361 17.77 -26.98 -0.50
N ARG A 362 18.74 -26.24 0.03
CA ARG A 362 19.44 -26.62 1.26
C ARG A 362 19.26 -25.56 2.32
N LEU A 363 18.90 -25.99 3.52
CA LEU A 363 18.97 -25.18 4.72
C LEU A 363 20.20 -25.63 5.51
N LEU A 364 21.24 -24.81 5.51
CA LEU A 364 22.51 -25.07 6.18
C LEU A 364 22.47 -24.43 7.57
N VAL A 365 22.81 -25.19 8.61
CA VAL A 365 22.95 -24.71 9.99
C VAL A 365 24.41 -24.54 10.34
N TYR A 366 24.81 -23.37 10.79
CA TYR A 366 26.21 -23.00 10.97
C TYR A 366 26.66 -23.00 12.42
N ASP A 367 27.85 -23.54 12.66
CA ASP A 367 28.71 -23.18 13.79
C ASP A 367 29.34 -21.81 13.47
N GLU A 368 28.85 -20.77 14.12
CA GLU A 368 29.27 -19.39 13.83
C GLU A 368 30.74 -19.14 14.21
N GLU A 369 31.27 -19.82 15.25
CA GLU A 369 32.65 -19.66 15.67
C GLU A 369 33.64 -20.26 14.64
N ARG A 370 33.27 -21.39 14.03
CA ARG A 370 34.09 -22.08 13.05
C ARG A 370 33.80 -21.72 11.61
N SER A 371 32.72 -20.98 11.36
CA SER A 371 32.24 -20.62 10.02
C SER A 371 32.00 -21.83 9.10
N VAL A 372 31.53 -22.94 9.65
CA VAL A 372 31.25 -24.17 8.90
C VAL A 372 29.83 -24.67 9.20
N PRO A 373 29.13 -25.22 8.21
CA PRO A 373 27.86 -25.89 8.46
C PRO A 373 28.11 -27.20 9.21
N TYR A 374 27.32 -27.48 10.24
CA TYR A 374 27.37 -28.73 11.00
C TYR A 374 26.11 -29.57 10.83
N ASP A 375 25.02 -28.97 10.32
CA ASP A 375 23.79 -29.67 9.98
C ASP A 375 23.24 -29.15 8.66
N THR A 376 22.51 -29.99 7.93
CA THR A 376 21.98 -29.66 6.60
C THR A 376 20.69 -30.41 6.35
N LEU A 377 19.64 -29.65 6.09
CA LEU A 377 18.39 -30.18 5.57
C LEU A 377 18.33 -29.93 4.07
N THR A 378 17.97 -30.94 3.28
CA THR A 378 17.93 -30.87 1.81
C THR A 378 16.63 -31.43 1.28
N PHE A 379 16.02 -30.74 0.31
CA PHE A 379 14.89 -31.25 -0.47
C PHE A 379 14.99 -30.77 -1.92
N SER A 380 14.33 -31.50 -2.84
CA SER A 380 14.32 -31.15 -4.26
C SER A 380 13.00 -30.55 -4.68
N THR A 381 13.05 -29.58 -5.60
CA THR A 381 11.82 -29.11 -6.28
C THR A 381 11.32 -30.15 -7.30
N ALA A 382 12.08 -31.22 -7.60
CA ALA A 382 11.67 -32.31 -8.44
C ALA A 382 11.02 -33.46 -7.66
N ASP A 383 11.31 -33.59 -6.35
CA ASP A 383 10.86 -34.73 -5.56
C ASP A 383 9.35 -34.69 -5.29
N GLY A 384 8.71 -35.84 -5.51
CA GLY A 384 7.34 -36.07 -5.16
C GLY A 384 6.30 -35.58 -6.19
N ARG A 385 5.04 -35.82 -5.86
CA ARG A 385 3.89 -35.31 -6.64
C ARG A 385 3.78 -33.80 -6.44
N LEU A 386 3.31 -33.10 -7.45
CA LEU A 386 2.72 -31.77 -7.26
C LEU A 386 1.76 -31.86 -6.08
N ASP A 387 1.80 -30.88 -5.16
CA ASP A 387 1.05 -30.85 -3.89
C ASP A 387 1.62 -31.75 -2.76
N SER A 388 2.83 -32.31 -2.89
CA SER A 388 3.45 -33.08 -1.78
C SER A 388 4.03 -32.13 -0.73
N LEU A 389 3.69 -32.39 0.54
CA LEU A 389 4.26 -31.71 1.67
C LEU A 389 5.58 -32.36 2.07
N PHE A 390 6.71 -31.65 1.92
CA PHE A 390 7.94 -31.98 2.62
C PHE A 390 7.84 -31.44 4.05
N SER A 391 8.22 -32.22 5.05
CA SER A 391 8.28 -31.78 6.45
C SER A 391 9.40 -32.48 7.17
N ASP A 392 10.29 -31.73 7.79
CA ASP A 392 11.38 -32.23 8.63
C ASP A 392 11.62 -31.30 9.81
N THR A 393 12.41 -31.73 10.80
CA THR A 393 12.66 -30.98 12.03
C THR A 393 14.15 -30.92 12.34
N LEU A 394 14.67 -29.70 12.47
CA LEU A 394 15.98 -29.44 13.02
C LEU A 394 15.88 -29.41 14.56
N PHE A 395 16.79 -30.11 15.25
CA PHE A 395 16.84 -30.19 16.69
C PHE A 395 18.05 -29.45 17.24
N TYR A 396 17.85 -28.58 18.20
CA TYR A 396 18.87 -27.81 18.89
C TYR A 396 18.70 -27.99 20.39
N GLU A 397 19.61 -28.63 21.08
CA GLU A 397 19.58 -28.91 22.53
C GLU A 397 18.17 -28.92 23.18
N ASN A 398 17.55 -27.75 23.40
CA ASN A 398 16.22 -27.57 24.00
C ASN A 398 15.20 -26.97 23.03
N ASP A 399 15.57 -26.68 21.79
CA ASP A 399 14.74 -26.01 20.80
C ASP A 399 14.57 -26.83 19.53
N THR A 400 13.51 -26.54 18.80
CA THR A 400 13.24 -27.19 17.53
C THR A 400 12.86 -26.15 16.47
N CYS A 401 13.17 -26.45 15.21
CA CYS A 401 12.68 -25.71 14.06
C CYS A 401 12.09 -26.71 13.04
N ILE A 402 10.80 -26.66 12.85
CA ILE A 402 10.09 -27.44 11.84
C ILE A 402 10.22 -26.69 10.51
N VAL A 403 10.69 -27.41 9.49
CA VAL A 403 10.81 -26.91 8.12
C VAL A 403 9.81 -27.65 7.25
N GLN A 404 8.95 -26.89 6.58
CA GLN A 404 7.95 -27.44 5.67
C GLN A 404 8.12 -26.83 4.29
N ALA A 405 7.97 -27.62 3.23
CA ALA A 405 7.95 -27.11 1.87
C ALA A 405 6.78 -27.72 1.09
N VAL A 406 6.05 -26.86 0.39
CA VAL A 406 4.95 -27.22 -0.50
C VAL A 406 5.26 -26.72 -1.89
N ARG A 407 5.03 -27.55 -2.89
CA ARG A 407 5.34 -27.30 -4.28
C ARG A 407 4.10 -27.32 -5.14
N TYR A 408 4.01 -26.39 -6.09
CA TYR A 408 2.90 -26.31 -7.04
C TYR A 408 3.35 -25.58 -8.32
N PRO A 409 2.69 -25.83 -9.48
CA PRO A 409 2.97 -25.08 -10.69
C PRO A 409 2.40 -23.67 -10.59
N SER A 410 3.11 -22.67 -11.12
CA SER A 410 2.55 -21.36 -11.39
C SER A 410 1.57 -21.45 -12.56
N PRO A 411 0.28 -21.15 -12.39
CA PRO A 411 -0.66 -21.14 -13.51
C PRO A 411 -0.43 -19.95 -14.47
N PHE A 412 0.36 -18.93 -14.10
CA PHE A 412 0.64 -17.77 -14.97
C PHE A 412 1.89 -17.95 -15.83
N THR A 413 2.97 -18.49 -15.26
CA THR A 413 4.27 -18.53 -15.94
C THR A 413 4.70 -19.93 -16.35
N GLY A 414 4.07 -20.98 -15.84
CA GLY A 414 4.49 -22.37 -16.00
C GLY A 414 5.72 -22.75 -15.15
N ASP A 415 6.26 -21.82 -14.37
CA ASP A 415 7.35 -22.08 -13.44
C ASP A 415 6.88 -22.97 -12.28
N THR A 416 7.82 -23.64 -11.62
CA THR A 416 7.56 -24.30 -10.33
C THR A 416 7.71 -23.30 -9.19
N LEU A 417 6.69 -23.21 -8.35
CA LEU A 417 6.73 -22.46 -7.09
C LEU A 417 6.92 -23.42 -5.92
N CYS A 418 7.77 -23.04 -4.96
CA CYS A 418 8.01 -23.80 -3.75
C CYS A 418 7.94 -22.87 -2.54
N LEU A 419 6.89 -23.03 -1.73
CA LEU A 419 6.75 -22.32 -0.46
C LEU A 419 7.54 -23.06 0.62
N VAL A 420 8.47 -22.38 1.28
CA VAL A 420 9.26 -22.88 2.40
C VAL A 420 8.84 -22.14 3.66
N ALA A 421 8.38 -22.88 4.66
CA ALA A 421 7.96 -22.36 5.96
C ALA A 421 8.83 -22.92 7.07
N LEU A 422 9.28 -22.05 7.97
CA LEU A 422 9.99 -22.40 9.19
C LEU A 422 9.12 -22.03 10.38
N SER A 423 9.04 -22.93 11.37
CA SER A 423 8.35 -22.71 12.64
C SER A 423 9.21 -23.21 13.78
N ALA A 424 9.66 -22.32 14.64
CA ALA A 424 10.58 -22.63 15.74
C ALA A 424 9.92 -22.47 17.11
N THR A 425 10.51 -23.10 18.13
CA THR A 425 10.05 -22.98 19.53
C THR A 425 10.41 -21.64 20.17
N ARG A 426 11.34 -20.89 19.56
CA ARG A 426 11.67 -19.50 19.90
C ARG A 426 12.03 -18.71 18.64
N THR A 427 12.31 -17.43 18.79
CA THR A 427 12.67 -16.56 17.66
C THR A 427 13.89 -17.09 16.91
N LEU A 428 13.80 -17.11 15.58
CA LEU A 428 14.79 -17.76 14.71
C LEU A 428 16.20 -17.12 14.81
N ASP A 429 16.28 -15.82 15.15
CA ASP A 429 17.56 -15.12 15.35
C ASP A 429 18.31 -15.60 16.62
N LYS A 430 17.64 -16.32 17.53
CA LYS A 430 18.25 -16.95 18.72
C LYS A 430 18.64 -18.40 18.51
N LEU A 431 18.33 -18.97 17.39
CA LEU A 431 18.84 -20.27 16.95
C LEU A 431 20.19 -20.09 16.23
N PRO A 432 20.97 -21.17 16.04
CA PRO A 432 22.18 -21.12 15.21
C PRO A 432 21.91 -20.53 13.83
N ALA A 433 22.90 -19.83 13.27
CA ALA A 433 22.73 -19.16 11.99
C ALA A 433 22.35 -20.15 10.89
N MET A 434 21.32 -19.82 10.13
CA MET A 434 20.85 -20.65 9.01
C MET A 434 21.03 -19.92 7.70
N ALA A 435 21.54 -20.63 6.68
CA ALA A 435 21.60 -20.14 5.30
C ALA A 435 20.71 -20.99 4.40
N LEU A 436 19.90 -20.33 3.58
CA LEU A 436 19.11 -20.97 2.54
C LEU A 436 19.87 -20.89 1.22
N VAL A 437 20.11 -22.05 0.60
CA VAL A 437 20.93 -22.21 -0.61
C VAL A 437 20.12 -22.89 -1.70
N LEU A 438 20.13 -22.31 -2.88
CA LEU A 438 19.53 -22.82 -4.10
C LEU A 438 20.65 -23.41 -4.98
N GLU A 439 20.54 -24.67 -5.38
CA GLU A 439 21.55 -25.37 -6.13
C GLU A 439 20.99 -26.07 -7.38
N GLY A 440 21.58 -25.82 -8.55
CA GLY A 440 21.17 -26.37 -9.84
C GLY A 440 21.71 -25.57 -11.01
N GLU A 441 22.56 -26.12 -11.87
CA GLU A 441 23.17 -25.35 -12.98
C GLU A 441 22.20 -25.06 -14.13
N ALA A 442 21.25 -25.98 -14.37
CA ALA A 442 20.40 -25.98 -15.56
C ALA A 442 19.12 -25.15 -15.42
N CYS A 443 18.95 -24.43 -14.30
CA CYS A 443 17.75 -23.64 -14.05
C CYS A 443 18.09 -22.24 -13.51
N ARG A 444 17.16 -21.31 -13.73
CA ARG A 444 17.09 -20.06 -13.00
C ARG A 444 16.17 -20.23 -11.79
N ALA A 445 16.51 -19.61 -10.70
CA ALA A 445 15.64 -19.59 -9.53
C ALA A 445 15.67 -18.21 -8.84
N GLU A 446 14.55 -17.81 -8.31
CA GLU A 446 14.35 -16.58 -7.56
C GLU A 446 13.77 -16.94 -6.19
N LEU A 447 14.32 -16.35 -5.13
CA LEU A 447 13.81 -16.52 -3.77
C LEU A 447 13.31 -15.19 -3.25
N PHE A 448 12.13 -15.21 -2.71
CA PHE A 448 11.43 -14.05 -2.17
C PHE A 448 11.10 -14.26 -0.69
N GLY A 449 11.48 -13.31 0.12
CA GLY A 449 11.06 -13.14 1.51
C GLY A 449 10.26 -11.86 1.69
N ASN A 450 10.19 -11.39 2.93
CA ASN A 450 9.59 -10.12 3.31
C ASN A 450 10.34 -9.52 4.51
N ALA A 451 9.96 -8.35 5.00
CA ALA A 451 10.66 -7.74 6.15
C ALA A 451 10.65 -8.59 7.42
N SER A 452 9.63 -9.46 7.59
CA SER A 452 9.57 -10.40 8.71
C SER A 452 10.39 -11.68 8.46
N SER A 453 10.68 -12.00 7.19
CA SER A 453 11.46 -13.14 6.72
C SER A 453 12.58 -12.63 5.81
N ALA A 454 13.42 -11.77 6.37
CA ALA A 454 14.49 -11.11 5.64
C ALA A 454 15.72 -12.02 5.47
N LEU A 455 16.57 -11.61 4.55
CA LEU A 455 17.85 -12.24 4.23
C LEU A 455 19.00 -11.30 4.63
N THR A 456 20.18 -11.84 4.80
CA THR A 456 21.39 -11.06 5.13
C THR A 456 22.66 -11.77 4.71
N SER A 457 23.74 -11.00 4.58
CA SER A 457 25.11 -11.49 4.55
C SER A 457 25.70 -11.37 5.96
N ARG A 458 25.71 -12.43 6.73
CA ARG A 458 26.24 -12.41 8.12
C ARG A 458 27.75 -12.32 8.22
N GLY A 459 28.50 -12.45 7.09
CA GLY A 459 29.95 -12.54 7.11
C GLY A 459 30.51 -13.85 7.66
N ILE A 460 29.65 -14.82 7.99
CA ILE A 460 30.06 -16.16 8.46
C ILE A 460 30.68 -16.96 7.32
N ASP A 461 30.00 -16.98 6.17
CA ASP A 461 30.47 -17.65 4.96
C ASP A 461 30.25 -16.71 3.76
N PRO A 462 31.32 -16.22 3.12
CA PRO A 462 31.23 -15.25 2.03
C PRO A 462 30.56 -15.81 0.76
N ARG A 463 30.35 -17.11 0.65
CA ARG A 463 29.60 -17.71 -0.46
C ARG A 463 28.11 -17.35 -0.42
N TRP A 464 27.57 -17.01 0.75
CA TRP A 464 26.15 -16.78 0.99
C TRP A 464 25.84 -15.28 1.16
N ASP A 465 26.14 -14.51 0.12
CA ASP A 465 25.89 -13.06 0.04
C ASP A 465 25.09 -12.65 -1.22
N ALA A 466 24.21 -13.53 -1.69
CA ALA A 466 23.42 -13.28 -2.89
C ALA A 466 22.16 -12.42 -2.63
N ALA A 467 21.84 -12.13 -1.37
CA ALA A 467 20.65 -11.38 -1.01
C ALA A 467 20.71 -9.90 -1.44
N THR A 468 19.62 -9.40 -2.02
CA THR A 468 19.46 -8.01 -2.47
C THR A 468 18.15 -7.40 -1.96
N LYS A 469 18.02 -6.08 -2.12
CA LYS A 469 16.78 -5.33 -1.89
C LYS A 469 15.93 -5.30 -3.17
N GLY A 470 14.68 -4.86 -3.04
CA GLY A 470 13.72 -4.80 -4.14
C GLY A 470 12.81 -6.02 -4.19
N HIS A 471 11.98 -6.12 -5.21
CA HIS A 471 10.95 -7.16 -5.39
C HIS A 471 10.00 -7.27 -4.18
N ASN A 472 9.69 -6.14 -3.54
CA ASN A 472 8.98 -6.10 -2.27
C ASN A 472 7.79 -5.14 -2.27
N VAL A 473 7.24 -4.83 -3.45
CA VAL A 473 5.97 -4.09 -3.55
C VAL A 473 4.84 -4.95 -3.03
N MET A 474 4.09 -4.43 -2.08
CA MET A 474 3.04 -5.15 -1.37
C MET A 474 1.78 -5.35 -2.24
N ALA A 475 0.98 -6.37 -1.95
CA ALA A 475 -0.37 -6.50 -2.49
C ALA A 475 -1.35 -5.63 -1.64
N PRO A 476 -2.37 -5.00 -2.25
CA PRO A 476 -2.75 -5.06 -3.66
C PRO A 476 -2.00 -4.07 -4.57
N SER A 477 -1.01 -3.33 -4.07
CA SER A 477 -0.26 -2.31 -4.83
C SER A 477 0.48 -2.90 -6.05
N CYS A 478 0.86 -4.17 -5.98
CA CYS A 478 1.48 -4.87 -7.11
C CYS A 478 0.49 -5.25 -8.22
N PHE A 479 -0.83 -5.09 -8.08
CA PHE A 479 -1.80 -5.50 -9.09
C PHE A 479 -1.84 -4.56 -10.29
N PRO A 480 -2.23 -5.05 -11.50
CA PRO A 480 -2.15 -4.26 -12.73
C PRO A 480 -3.04 -3.01 -12.75
N SER A 481 -4.28 -3.11 -12.31
CA SER A 481 -5.29 -2.02 -12.33
C SER A 481 -5.17 -1.03 -11.19
N VAL A 482 -4.32 -1.29 -10.21
CA VAL A 482 -4.11 -0.47 -9.02
C VAL A 482 -3.01 0.55 -9.28
N ILE A 483 -3.22 1.80 -8.89
CA ILE A 483 -2.17 2.83 -8.92
C ILE A 483 -1.30 2.69 -7.67
N SER A 484 -0.05 2.32 -7.87
CA SER A 484 0.94 2.07 -6.81
C SER A 484 1.75 3.32 -6.49
N ALA A 485 1.71 3.76 -5.24
CA ALA A 485 2.40 4.97 -4.77
C ALA A 485 3.64 4.64 -3.92
N GLY A 486 4.83 4.95 -4.44
CA GLY A 486 6.08 4.93 -3.69
C GLY A 486 6.32 6.24 -2.93
N SER A 487 7.35 6.28 -2.08
CA SER A 487 7.65 7.42 -1.19
C SER A 487 8.93 8.15 -1.55
N THR A 488 8.86 9.49 -1.54
CA THR A 488 10.03 10.39 -1.56
C THR A 488 10.19 11.15 -0.24
N SER A 489 11.43 11.50 0.12
CA SER A 489 11.77 12.21 1.35
C SER A 489 12.07 13.68 1.04
N HIS A 490 11.30 14.62 1.62
CA HIS A 490 11.49 16.04 1.39
C HIS A 490 11.73 16.84 2.69
N ARG A 491 11.02 16.47 3.76
CA ARG A 491 11.21 17.12 5.07
C ARG A 491 12.20 16.31 5.89
N LEU A 492 13.36 16.88 6.15
CA LEU A 492 14.43 16.24 6.91
C LEU A 492 14.52 16.73 8.37
N GLN A 493 13.78 17.78 8.73
CA GLN A 493 13.69 18.30 10.09
C GLN A 493 12.24 18.61 10.46
N VAL A 494 11.87 18.32 11.70
CA VAL A 494 10.53 18.56 12.24
C VAL A 494 10.67 19.24 13.60
N ARG A 495 9.91 20.32 13.82
CA ARG A 495 9.81 21.00 15.11
C ARG A 495 8.47 20.72 15.73
N ASN A 496 8.42 20.13 16.93
CA ASN A 496 7.20 19.81 17.64
C ASN A 496 6.62 21.02 18.42
N TYR A 497 5.43 20.85 18.99
CA TYR A 497 4.74 21.90 19.75
C TYR A 497 5.48 22.34 21.02
N LEU A 498 6.41 21.52 21.55
CA LEU A 498 7.29 21.86 22.67
C LEU A 498 8.48 22.71 22.23
N GLY A 499 8.65 22.94 20.93
CA GLY A 499 9.79 23.66 20.36
C GLY A 499 11.05 22.80 20.16
N GLU A 500 10.99 21.49 20.40
CA GLU A 500 12.09 20.56 20.13
C GLU A 500 12.20 20.27 18.65
N THR A 501 13.41 20.29 18.10
CA THR A 501 13.67 19.94 16.70
C THR A 501 14.21 18.51 16.64
N GLN A 502 13.57 17.68 15.83
CA GLN A 502 14.02 16.35 15.47
C GLN A 502 14.65 16.39 14.08
N ASP A 503 15.88 15.91 13.95
CA ASP A 503 16.66 15.90 12.71
C ASP A 503 16.75 14.49 12.14
N TYR A 504 16.25 14.31 10.93
CA TYR A 504 16.23 13.07 10.16
C TYR A 504 17.16 13.13 8.94
N SER A 505 18.05 14.13 8.85
CA SER A 505 18.89 14.36 7.68
C SER A 505 20.06 13.38 7.55
N ALA A 506 20.42 12.67 8.62
CA ALA A 506 21.57 11.76 8.61
C ALA A 506 21.44 10.68 7.53
N GLY A 507 22.35 10.71 6.53
CA GLY A 507 22.38 9.77 5.41
C GLY A 507 21.21 9.88 4.42
N LYS A 508 20.45 11.00 4.44
CA LYS A 508 19.31 11.22 3.55
C LYS A 508 19.49 12.49 2.73
N THR A 509 19.03 12.44 1.49
CA THR A 509 18.93 13.59 0.59
C THR A 509 17.48 13.97 0.39
N ALA A 510 17.16 15.26 0.42
CA ALA A 510 15.81 15.74 0.14
C ALA A 510 15.48 15.55 -1.35
N GLY A 511 14.24 15.15 -1.63
CA GLY A 511 13.72 14.95 -3.00
C GLY A 511 13.94 13.55 -3.57
N VAL A 512 14.73 12.68 -2.90
CA VAL A 512 14.99 11.31 -3.39
C VAL A 512 14.03 10.29 -2.78
N VAL A 513 13.98 9.09 -3.39
CA VAL A 513 13.18 7.97 -2.90
C VAL A 513 13.51 7.64 -1.45
N SER A 514 12.49 7.43 -0.64
CA SER A 514 12.66 7.10 0.78
C SER A 514 13.33 5.71 0.93
N PRO A 515 14.30 5.55 1.85
CA PRO A 515 15.00 4.27 2.00
C PRO A 515 14.09 3.07 2.29
N PHE A 516 12.95 3.32 2.96
CA PHE A 516 11.98 2.29 3.31
C PHE A 516 11.03 1.94 2.15
N SER A 517 10.85 2.86 1.17
CA SER A 517 9.86 2.65 0.09
C SER A 517 10.12 1.35 -0.64
N SER A 518 9.12 0.49 -0.67
CA SER A 518 9.17 -0.76 -1.43
C SER A 518 9.39 -0.51 -2.91
N ARG A 519 10.11 -1.40 -3.57
CA ARG A 519 10.60 -1.27 -4.94
C ARG A 519 10.32 -2.52 -5.75
N GLY A 520 10.07 -2.30 -7.03
CA GLY A 520 9.92 -3.38 -7.99
C GLY A 520 11.24 -4.09 -8.36
N PRO A 521 11.16 -4.90 -9.41
CA PRO A 521 9.93 -5.26 -10.11
C PRO A 521 9.00 -6.11 -9.27
N THR A 522 7.75 -6.26 -9.71
CA THR A 522 6.86 -7.28 -9.15
C THR A 522 7.38 -8.67 -9.55
N ILE A 523 6.78 -9.69 -8.98
CA ILE A 523 7.23 -11.06 -9.20
C ILE A 523 7.02 -11.58 -10.62
N ASP A 524 6.01 -11.05 -11.31
CA ASP A 524 5.77 -11.27 -12.73
C ASP A 524 6.59 -10.31 -13.63
N GLY A 525 7.54 -9.56 -13.04
CA GLY A 525 8.49 -8.70 -13.75
C GLY A 525 7.95 -7.32 -14.14
N ARG A 526 6.71 -6.96 -13.75
CA ARG A 526 6.16 -5.61 -14.03
C ARG A 526 6.86 -4.56 -13.18
N ARG A 527 6.99 -3.37 -13.74
CA ARG A 527 7.50 -2.22 -13.02
C ARG A 527 6.45 -1.69 -12.04
N LYS A 528 6.85 -1.52 -10.79
CA LYS A 528 6.14 -0.86 -9.69
C LYS A 528 7.20 -0.21 -8.75
N PRO A 529 6.87 0.86 -8.00
CA PRO A 529 5.59 1.58 -8.01
C PRO A 529 5.33 2.25 -9.36
N ASP A 530 4.10 2.75 -9.59
CA ASP A 530 3.77 3.50 -10.80
C ASP A 530 4.25 4.94 -10.71
N VAL A 531 4.14 5.53 -9.53
CA VAL A 531 4.47 6.93 -9.26
C VAL A 531 4.94 7.08 -7.81
N THR A 532 5.66 8.14 -7.51
CA THR A 532 6.00 8.52 -6.14
C THR A 532 5.31 9.80 -5.71
N ALA A 533 5.16 9.97 -4.41
CA ALA A 533 4.76 11.21 -3.76
C ALA A 533 5.53 11.37 -2.43
N PRO A 534 5.56 12.55 -1.81
CA PRO A 534 6.16 12.71 -0.49
C PRO A 534 5.56 11.75 0.54
N GLY A 535 6.39 11.07 1.31
CA GLY A 535 5.97 10.12 2.33
C GLY A 535 6.87 10.06 3.56
N ALA A 536 7.79 11.01 3.75
CA ALA A 536 8.63 11.08 4.95
C ALA A 536 8.40 12.36 5.75
N ASN A 537 8.20 12.22 7.06
CA ASN A 537 7.96 13.31 8.02
C ASN A 537 6.81 14.23 7.63
N ILE A 538 5.67 13.63 7.38
CA ILE A 538 4.50 14.29 6.87
C ILE A 538 3.60 14.76 8.01
N ILE A 539 3.04 15.98 7.92
CA ILE A 539 2.17 16.54 8.94
C ILE A 539 0.72 16.46 8.49
N SER A 540 -0.13 15.86 9.33
CA SER A 540 -1.56 15.78 9.12
C SER A 540 -2.32 15.62 10.44
N SER A 541 -3.65 15.57 10.38
CA SER A 541 -4.56 15.36 11.51
C SER A 541 -4.28 14.04 12.21
N SER A 542 -4.62 13.95 13.50
CA SER A 542 -4.50 12.73 14.27
C SER A 542 -5.66 12.58 15.26
N SER A 543 -5.88 11.36 15.75
CA SER A 543 -6.96 11.06 16.67
C SER A 543 -6.74 11.72 18.04
N GLU A 544 -7.71 12.50 18.50
CA GLU A 544 -7.76 13.03 19.87
C GLU A 544 -7.81 11.90 20.89
N TYR A 545 -8.55 10.83 20.59
CA TYR A 545 -8.72 9.69 21.50
C TYR A 545 -7.41 9.02 21.87
N THR A 546 -6.46 8.87 20.95
CA THR A 546 -5.15 8.27 21.20
C THR A 546 -4.39 9.02 22.29
N TYR A 547 -4.37 10.36 22.23
CA TYR A 547 -3.60 11.17 23.18
C TYR A 547 -4.33 11.50 24.46
N ALA A 548 -5.65 11.44 24.47
CA ALA A 548 -6.48 11.65 25.67
C ALA A 548 -6.49 10.40 26.56
N GLN A 549 -6.40 9.20 25.99
CA GLN A 549 -6.58 7.94 26.72
C GLN A 549 -5.29 7.15 26.92
N ASP A 550 -4.31 7.28 26.04
CA ASP A 550 -3.01 6.63 26.16
C ASP A 550 -1.97 7.56 26.78
N SER A 551 -1.69 7.37 28.07
CA SER A 551 -0.66 8.12 28.80
C SER A 551 0.78 7.84 28.28
N THR A 552 0.98 6.77 27.50
CA THR A 552 2.26 6.36 26.91
C THR A 552 2.46 6.89 25.49
N ALA A 553 1.40 7.47 24.87
CA ALA A 553 1.47 8.02 23.53
C ALA A 553 2.62 9.02 23.38
N ASN A 554 3.35 8.91 22.28
CA ASN A 554 4.52 9.76 22.00
C ASN A 554 4.09 11.20 21.64
N LYS A 555 3.92 12.05 22.66
CA LYS A 555 3.52 13.46 22.45
C LYS A 555 4.56 14.30 21.70
N LYS A 556 5.80 13.80 21.53
CA LYS A 556 6.84 14.52 20.76
C LYS A 556 6.59 14.54 19.26
N GLU A 557 5.71 13.67 18.77
CA GLU A 557 5.28 13.69 17.36
C GLU A 557 4.25 14.79 17.05
N ILE A 558 3.67 15.42 18.08
CA ILE A 558 2.66 16.46 17.90
C ILE A 558 3.34 17.77 17.49
N ILE A 559 2.83 18.37 16.41
CA ILE A 559 3.29 19.63 15.84
C ILE A 559 2.50 20.82 16.40
N VAL A 560 1.19 20.69 16.42
CA VAL A 560 0.24 21.71 16.85
C VAL A 560 -1.09 21.07 17.26
N PHE A 561 -1.89 21.79 18.02
CA PHE A 561 -3.28 21.43 18.30
C PHE A 561 -4.21 22.46 17.66
N SER A 562 -5.35 22.00 17.12
CA SER A 562 -6.50 22.85 16.83
C SER A 562 -7.57 22.65 17.89
N GLN A 563 -8.27 23.73 18.27
CA GLN A 563 -9.37 23.67 19.24
C GLN A 563 -10.72 23.65 18.53
N PHE A 564 -11.56 22.68 18.87
CA PHE A 564 -12.92 22.58 18.34
C PHE A 564 -13.86 21.95 19.37
N GLU A 565 -15.03 22.56 19.60
CA GLU A 565 -16.05 22.10 20.55
C GLU A 565 -15.49 21.78 21.95
N GLY A 566 -14.48 22.53 22.40
CA GLY A 566 -13.87 22.37 23.73
C GLY A 566 -12.85 21.23 23.86
N LYS A 567 -12.42 20.62 22.75
CA LYS A 567 -11.39 19.59 22.67
C LYS A 567 -10.17 20.08 21.90
N ASP A 568 -9.01 19.46 22.20
CA ASP A 568 -7.73 19.68 21.53
C ASP A 568 -7.47 18.55 20.52
N TYR A 569 -7.50 18.87 19.23
CA TYR A 569 -7.23 17.92 18.14
C TYR A 569 -5.77 18.02 17.69
N PRO A 570 -4.97 16.95 17.82
CA PRO A 570 -3.56 16.98 17.48
C PRO A 570 -3.32 16.88 15.99
N TRP A 571 -2.24 17.55 15.55
CA TRP A 571 -1.61 17.37 14.25
C TRP A 571 -0.24 16.81 14.48
N ILE A 572 0.07 15.68 13.85
CA ILE A 572 1.31 14.95 14.06
C ILE A 572 2.10 14.83 12.75
N PHE A 573 3.38 14.47 12.87
CA PHE A 573 4.13 14.02 11.72
C PHE A 573 4.39 12.52 11.77
N ASN A 574 4.54 11.92 10.58
CA ASN A 574 4.72 10.50 10.44
C ASN A 574 5.45 10.14 9.13
N SER A 575 5.87 8.86 8.87
CA SER A 575 6.62 8.45 7.67
C SER A 575 6.24 7.08 7.13
N GLY A 576 6.02 6.96 5.81
CA GLY A 576 5.67 5.73 5.10
C GLY A 576 5.12 5.98 3.71
N THR A 577 4.96 4.94 2.90
CA THR A 577 4.27 5.00 1.60
C THR A 577 2.77 5.22 1.74
N SER A 578 2.22 4.92 2.91
CA SER A 578 0.81 5.15 3.24
C SER A 578 0.39 6.61 3.15
N MET A 579 1.35 7.53 3.19
CA MET A 579 1.05 8.94 3.04
C MET A 579 1.26 9.42 1.63
N SER A 580 2.10 8.74 0.91
CA SER A 580 2.24 8.94 -0.52
C SER A 580 0.95 8.57 -1.25
N ALA A 581 0.31 7.46 -0.89
CA ALA A 581 -0.95 7.01 -1.49
C ALA A 581 -2.08 8.05 -1.38
N PRO A 582 -2.40 8.63 -0.21
CA PRO A 582 -3.45 9.65 -0.11
C PRO A 582 -3.11 10.97 -0.84
N PHE A 583 -1.83 11.32 -1.03
CA PHE A 583 -1.44 12.42 -1.90
C PHE A 583 -1.78 12.14 -3.36
N VAL A 584 -1.46 10.94 -3.82
CA VAL A 584 -1.79 10.48 -5.18
C VAL A 584 -3.31 10.42 -5.36
N ALA A 585 -4.04 9.85 -4.40
CA ALA A 585 -5.50 9.76 -4.44
C ALA A 585 -6.16 11.15 -4.44
N GLY A 586 -5.73 12.05 -3.57
CA GLY A 586 -6.22 13.44 -3.55
C GLY A 586 -5.95 14.17 -4.87
N THR A 587 -4.78 13.94 -5.48
CA THR A 587 -4.44 14.50 -6.79
C THR A 587 -5.37 13.96 -7.89
N ILE A 588 -5.63 12.66 -7.89
CA ILE A 588 -6.56 12.03 -8.84
C ILE A 588 -7.99 12.52 -8.60
N ALA A 589 -8.39 12.84 -7.37
CA ALA A 589 -9.69 13.47 -7.10
C ALA A 589 -9.83 14.83 -7.80
N LEU A 590 -8.76 15.65 -7.89
CA LEU A 590 -8.80 16.87 -8.68
C LEU A 590 -8.93 16.59 -10.18
N TRP A 591 -8.27 15.52 -10.65
CA TRP A 591 -8.37 15.08 -12.05
C TRP A 591 -9.78 14.56 -12.38
N LEU A 592 -10.40 13.79 -11.48
CA LEU A 592 -11.78 13.32 -11.61
C LEU A 592 -12.80 14.47 -11.56
N GLN A 593 -12.52 15.53 -10.81
CA GLN A 593 -13.34 16.77 -10.89
C GLN A 593 -13.27 17.41 -12.28
N ALA A 594 -12.14 17.31 -12.98
CA ALA A 594 -11.98 17.83 -14.35
C ALA A 594 -12.58 16.90 -15.40
N LYS A 595 -12.43 15.58 -15.22
CA LYS A 595 -12.96 14.53 -16.11
C LYS A 595 -13.42 13.34 -15.27
N ALA A 596 -14.73 13.25 -15.04
CA ALA A 596 -15.35 12.34 -14.08
C ALA A 596 -15.26 10.84 -14.49
N ASP A 597 -15.06 10.55 -15.76
CA ASP A 597 -15.03 9.19 -16.33
C ASP A 597 -13.62 8.67 -16.62
N LEU A 598 -12.57 9.24 -15.99
CA LEU A 598 -11.21 8.73 -16.13
C LEU A 598 -11.13 7.25 -15.72
N THR A 599 -10.49 6.46 -16.55
CA THR A 599 -10.17 5.06 -16.28
C THR A 599 -8.79 4.94 -15.60
N PRO A 600 -8.47 3.82 -14.90
CA PRO A 600 -7.14 3.58 -14.37
C PRO A 600 -6.04 3.71 -15.43
N GLN A 601 -6.29 3.23 -16.66
CA GLN A 601 -5.35 3.31 -17.77
C GLN A 601 -5.12 4.76 -18.25
N GLU A 602 -6.16 5.59 -18.29
CA GLU A 602 -6.01 7.01 -18.60
C GLU A 602 -5.25 7.75 -17.52
N VAL A 603 -5.51 7.44 -16.24
CA VAL A 603 -4.76 7.98 -15.09
C VAL A 603 -3.28 7.60 -15.21
N MET A 604 -2.96 6.33 -15.51
CA MET A 604 -1.59 5.89 -15.76
C MET A 604 -0.95 6.65 -16.93
N GLY A 605 -1.67 6.86 -18.02
CA GLY A 605 -1.18 7.64 -19.15
C GLY A 605 -0.90 9.10 -18.79
N ILE A 606 -1.70 9.71 -17.91
CA ILE A 606 -1.45 11.07 -17.40
C ILE A 606 -0.19 11.07 -16.52
N ILE A 607 -0.06 10.13 -15.60
CA ILE A 607 1.12 9.96 -14.75
C ILE A 607 2.39 9.83 -15.60
N GLU A 608 2.36 8.97 -16.62
CA GLU A 608 3.49 8.76 -17.56
C GLU A 608 3.94 10.05 -18.23
N ARG A 609 3.00 10.86 -18.72
CA ARG A 609 3.31 12.09 -19.47
C ARG A 609 3.70 13.27 -18.60
N THR A 610 3.26 13.29 -17.34
CA THR A 610 3.29 14.52 -16.53
C THR A 610 4.12 14.46 -15.26
N SER A 611 4.51 13.26 -14.81
CA SER A 611 5.34 13.11 -13.61
C SER A 611 6.64 13.91 -13.71
N SER A 612 7.08 14.48 -12.61
CA SER A 612 8.38 15.14 -12.51
C SER A 612 9.47 14.13 -12.17
N HIS A 613 10.70 14.43 -12.56
CA HIS A 613 11.85 13.56 -12.37
C HIS A 613 12.76 14.14 -11.26
N PRO A 614 12.68 13.61 -10.02
CA PRO A 614 13.45 14.17 -8.89
C PRO A 614 14.96 14.05 -9.02
N GLU A 615 15.45 13.03 -9.72
CA GLU A 615 16.88 12.77 -9.92
C GLU A 615 17.23 12.79 -11.42
N ASP A 616 17.97 13.80 -11.86
CA ASP A 616 18.40 13.91 -13.27
C ASP A 616 19.40 12.82 -13.70
N SER A 617 20.05 12.15 -12.75
CA SER A 617 21.13 11.17 -13.01
C SER A 617 20.64 9.77 -13.37
N ILE A 618 19.35 9.49 -13.22
CA ILE A 618 18.75 8.17 -13.47
C ILE A 618 17.72 8.21 -14.59
N ALA A 619 17.54 7.08 -15.27
CA ALA A 619 16.52 6.95 -16.30
C ALA A 619 15.12 6.72 -15.69
N TYR A 620 14.11 7.28 -16.33
CA TYR A 620 12.71 7.03 -16.02
C TYR A 620 12.01 6.39 -17.23
N PRO A 621 11.02 5.52 -17.00
CA PRO A 621 10.59 4.99 -15.71
C PRO A 621 11.53 3.90 -15.16
N ASN A 622 11.52 3.70 -13.82
CA ASN A 622 12.35 2.68 -13.14
C ASN A 622 11.60 2.04 -11.96
N ASN A 623 12.20 1.05 -11.30
CA ASN A 623 11.59 0.32 -10.20
C ASN A 623 11.61 1.06 -8.85
N ASP A 624 12.29 2.20 -8.74
CA ASP A 624 12.37 3.01 -7.53
C ASP A 624 11.30 4.10 -7.50
N TYR A 625 11.06 4.74 -8.65
CA TYR A 625 10.21 5.91 -8.80
C TYR A 625 8.98 5.68 -9.70
N GLY A 626 8.89 4.54 -10.39
CA GLY A 626 7.94 4.41 -11.50
C GLY A 626 8.21 5.45 -12.58
N TYR A 627 7.18 6.18 -12.97
CA TYR A 627 7.30 7.28 -13.93
C TYR A 627 7.87 8.59 -13.34
N GLY A 628 8.09 8.63 -12.01
CA GLY A 628 8.61 9.80 -11.31
C GLY A 628 7.72 10.22 -10.15
N GLN A 629 7.82 11.49 -9.73
CA GLN A 629 6.97 12.07 -8.70
C GLN A 629 5.73 12.69 -9.33
N ILE A 630 4.56 12.45 -8.73
CA ILE A 630 3.29 12.99 -9.24
C ILE A 630 3.32 14.53 -9.32
N ASP A 631 2.80 15.06 -10.41
CA ASP A 631 2.61 16.51 -10.62
C ASP A 631 1.13 16.79 -10.89
N GLY A 632 0.43 17.23 -9.86
CA GLY A 632 -1.02 17.39 -9.90
C GLY A 632 -1.51 18.44 -10.89
N TYR A 633 -0.80 19.55 -11.00
CA TYR A 633 -1.19 20.62 -11.91
C TYR A 633 -0.86 20.31 -13.38
N ARG A 634 0.29 19.73 -13.66
CA ARG A 634 0.61 19.30 -15.02
C ARG A 634 -0.36 18.23 -15.52
N GLY A 635 -0.73 17.27 -14.64
CA GLY A 635 -1.76 16.28 -14.99
C GLY A 635 -3.11 16.93 -15.26
N LEU A 636 -3.50 17.93 -14.48
CA LEU A 636 -4.72 18.70 -14.74
C LEU A 636 -4.67 19.45 -16.09
N LEU A 637 -3.56 20.10 -16.40
CA LEU A 637 -3.37 20.78 -17.68
C LEU A 637 -3.41 19.80 -18.86
N ASP A 638 -2.90 18.58 -18.70
CA ASP A 638 -2.97 17.52 -19.71
C ASP A 638 -4.43 17.12 -20.00
N ILE A 639 -5.22 16.89 -18.95
CA ILE A 639 -6.66 16.57 -19.06
C ILE A 639 -7.44 17.68 -19.76
N LEU A 640 -7.12 18.93 -19.45
CA LEU A 640 -7.77 20.10 -20.04
C LEU A 640 -7.29 20.44 -21.45
N GLY A 641 -6.30 19.69 -21.98
CA GLY A 641 -5.71 19.96 -23.29
C GLY A 641 -4.88 21.26 -23.36
N LEU A 642 -4.48 21.78 -22.19
CA LEU A 642 -3.73 23.03 -22.07
C LEU A 642 -2.21 22.84 -22.16
N THR A 643 -1.72 21.59 -22.20
CA THR A 643 -0.30 21.25 -22.42
C THR A 643 0.11 21.33 -23.90
N LYS A 644 -0.84 21.31 -24.83
CA LYS A 644 -0.59 21.39 -26.27
C LYS A 644 -0.43 22.84 -26.75
N ILE A 645 0.60 23.52 -26.30
CA ILE A 645 1.17 24.63 -27.08
C ILE A 645 2.31 23.99 -27.88
N GLU A 646 2.00 23.57 -29.09
CA GLU A 646 3.02 23.11 -30.07
C GLU A 646 4.05 24.21 -30.26
N GLY A 647 5.30 23.99 -29.87
CA GLY A 647 6.43 24.83 -30.15
C GLY A 647 7.25 25.36 -29.00
N ILE A 648 6.87 25.12 -27.73
CA ILE A 648 7.77 25.46 -26.60
C ILE A 648 8.49 24.18 -26.16
N LYS A 649 9.71 23.98 -26.69
CA LYS A 649 10.70 23.18 -25.95
C LYS A 649 10.85 23.84 -24.59
N LEU A 650 10.37 23.17 -23.51
CA LEU A 650 10.71 23.52 -22.16
C LEU A 650 12.23 23.33 -22.02
N SER A 651 12.99 24.36 -22.36
CA SER A 651 14.36 24.46 -21.94
C SER A 651 14.31 24.47 -20.40
N ARG A 652 15.27 23.79 -19.76
CA ARG A 652 15.47 23.71 -18.32
C ARG A 652 15.12 25.05 -17.65
N PRO A 653 14.51 25.09 -16.45
CA PRO A 653 14.27 26.35 -15.76
C PRO A 653 15.61 27.08 -15.70
N SER A 654 15.66 28.25 -16.31
CA SER A 654 16.85 29.09 -16.28
C SER A 654 17.14 29.39 -14.81
N ARG A 655 18.33 29.09 -14.36
CA ARG A 655 18.75 29.31 -12.98
C ARG A 655 18.78 30.82 -12.75
N LEU A 656 17.70 31.37 -12.18
CA LEU A 656 17.61 32.77 -11.82
C LEU A 656 18.51 33.00 -10.61
N GLU A 657 19.64 33.67 -10.82
CA GLU A 657 20.49 34.14 -9.73
C GLU A 657 20.21 35.62 -9.46
N VAL A 658 19.87 35.90 -8.22
CA VAL A 658 19.54 37.26 -7.76
C VAL A 658 20.29 37.52 -6.47
N PHE A 659 21.01 38.63 -6.40
CA PHE A 659 21.74 39.08 -5.20
C PHE A 659 21.69 40.60 -5.10
N THR A 660 22.06 41.15 -3.94
CA THR A 660 22.16 42.58 -3.71
C THR A 660 23.62 42.98 -3.57
N GLN A 661 23.99 44.07 -4.25
CA GLN A 661 25.30 44.68 -4.14
C GLN A 661 25.18 46.20 -4.29
N ASP A 662 25.85 46.99 -3.45
CA ASP A 662 25.89 48.44 -3.48
C ASP A 662 24.52 49.13 -3.56
N GLY A 663 23.52 48.62 -2.83
CA GLY A 663 22.17 49.16 -2.82
C GLY A 663 21.33 48.91 -4.09
N SER A 664 21.83 48.04 -4.96
CA SER A 664 21.14 47.61 -6.19
C SER A 664 20.84 46.12 -6.17
N LEU A 665 19.78 45.73 -6.88
CA LEU A 665 19.43 44.35 -7.13
C LEU A 665 20.05 43.90 -8.45
N HIS A 666 20.87 42.87 -8.39
CA HIS A 666 21.52 42.23 -9.53
C HIS A 666 20.79 40.96 -9.90
N ILE A 667 20.34 40.86 -11.15
CA ILE A 667 19.60 39.73 -11.68
C ILE A 667 20.40 39.15 -12.83
N LEU A 668 20.95 37.93 -12.63
CA LEU A 668 21.65 37.22 -13.69
C LEU A 668 20.65 36.44 -14.53
N LEU A 669 20.66 36.67 -15.85
CA LEU A 669 19.82 35.99 -16.82
C LEU A 669 20.67 34.99 -17.62
N ASP A 670 20.13 33.80 -17.82
CA ASP A 670 20.84 32.67 -18.49
C ASP A 670 21.11 32.91 -20.00
N THR A 671 20.52 33.95 -20.58
CA THR A 671 20.66 34.23 -22.01
C THR A 671 20.83 35.74 -22.28
N THR A 672 21.76 36.05 -23.16
CA THR A 672 21.95 37.38 -23.75
C THR A 672 20.91 37.73 -24.82
N THR A 673 19.65 37.48 -24.59
CA THR A 673 18.61 37.82 -25.55
C THR A 673 18.20 39.28 -25.36
N ARG A 674 18.24 40.08 -26.43
CA ARG A 674 17.69 41.46 -26.49
C ARG A 674 16.17 41.46 -26.44
N GLN A 675 15.58 40.64 -25.58
CA GLN A 675 14.11 40.48 -25.49
C GLN A 675 13.58 41.12 -24.22
N PRO A 676 12.38 41.69 -24.23
CA PRO A 676 11.79 42.30 -23.05
C PRO A 676 11.59 41.28 -21.93
N VAL A 677 12.09 41.58 -20.75
CA VAL A 677 11.91 40.83 -19.51
C VAL A 677 11.14 41.70 -18.53
N ARG A 678 10.04 41.15 -18.01
CA ARG A 678 9.28 41.77 -16.93
C ARG A 678 9.86 41.32 -15.61
N VAL A 679 10.25 42.28 -14.76
CA VAL A 679 10.73 42.01 -13.38
C VAL A 679 9.69 42.53 -12.41
N ARG A 680 9.25 41.68 -11.51
CA ARG A 680 8.31 41.99 -10.42
C ARG A 680 8.97 41.67 -9.07
N ILE A 681 8.79 42.55 -8.10
CA ILE A 681 9.28 42.36 -6.73
C ILE A 681 8.06 42.45 -5.81
N PHE A 682 7.85 41.41 -5.03
CA PHE A 682 6.72 41.32 -4.08
C PHE A 682 7.25 41.27 -2.64
N ALA A 683 6.54 41.90 -1.73
CA ALA A 683 6.68 41.63 -0.31
C ALA A 683 6.26 40.18 0.01
N LEU A 684 6.70 39.63 1.15
CA LEU A 684 6.21 38.31 1.59
C LEU A 684 4.70 38.23 1.82
N THR A 685 4.05 39.37 1.99
CA THR A 685 2.59 39.50 2.08
C THR A 685 1.87 39.31 0.74
N GLY A 686 2.63 39.21 -0.38
CA GLY A 686 2.10 39.14 -1.73
C GLY A 686 1.84 40.49 -2.39
N GLU A 687 2.09 41.60 -1.69
CA GLU A 687 1.98 42.96 -2.23
C GLU A 687 3.05 43.19 -3.30
N LEU A 688 2.66 43.71 -4.48
CA LEU A 688 3.55 44.09 -5.56
C LEU A 688 4.25 45.43 -5.20
N LEU A 689 5.55 45.38 -4.96
CA LEU A 689 6.36 46.53 -4.59
C LEU A 689 6.94 47.26 -5.82
N ILE A 690 7.42 46.48 -6.81
CA ILE A 690 7.99 47.03 -8.03
C ILE A 690 7.56 46.14 -9.21
N GLU A 691 7.19 46.77 -10.32
CA GLU A 691 7.09 46.14 -11.65
C GLU A 691 7.84 46.98 -12.66
N ARG A 692 8.77 46.34 -13.41
CA ARG A 692 9.48 46.99 -14.51
C ARG A 692 9.63 46.04 -15.69
N GLN A 693 9.54 46.63 -16.88
CA GLN A 693 9.88 45.94 -18.12
C GLN A 693 11.25 46.48 -18.59
N LEU A 694 12.18 45.55 -18.82
CA LEU A 694 13.55 45.85 -19.17
C LEU A 694 13.94 45.09 -20.43
N ILE A 695 14.78 45.67 -21.25
CA ILE A 695 15.42 45.01 -22.40
C ILE A 695 16.88 44.79 -22.03
N PRO A 696 17.27 43.58 -21.61
CA PRO A 696 18.66 43.33 -21.18
C PRO A 696 19.62 43.49 -22.36
N THR A 697 20.65 44.25 -22.16
CA THR A 697 21.77 44.37 -23.14
C THR A 697 22.95 43.48 -22.79
N THR A 698 22.95 42.93 -21.57
CA THR A 698 23.94 42.00 -21.00
C THR A 698 23.21 40.85 -20.29
N SER A 699 23.95 39.81 -19.89
CA SER A 699 23.40 38.71 -19.05
C SER A 699 23.04 39.12 -17.61
N GLU A 700 23.33 40.36 -17.25
CA GLU A 700 23.07 40.94 -15.94
C GLU A 700 22.17 42.18 -16.07
N VAL A 701 21.10 42.20 -15.27
CA VAL A 701 20.23 43.37 -15.11
C VAL A 701 20.44 43.93 -13.73
N VAL A 702 20.82 45.21 -13.64
CA VAL A 702 21.03 45.91 -12.38
C VAL A 702 19.87 46.91 -12.18
N MET A 703 19.22 46.80 -11.05
CA MET A 703 18.12 47.69 -10.65
C MET A 703 18.43 48.40 -9.33
N PRO A 704 18.51 49.76 -9.31
CA PRO A 704 18.65 50.45 -8.06
C PRO A 704 17.35 50.28 -7.20
N LEU A 705 17.57 49.96 -5.93
CA LEU A 705 16.49 49.78 -4.96
C LEU A 705 16.25 51.09 -4.19
N SER A 706 14.97 51.37 -3.92
CA SER A 706 14.63 52.46 -2.99
C SER A 706 15.02 52.04 -1.57
N SER A 707 15.57 52.99 -0.79
CA SER A 707 15.91 52.76 0.63
C SER A 707 14.70 52.44 1.52
N THR A 708 13.49 52.51 0.98
CA THR A 708 12.24 52.19 1.67
C THR A 708 11.89 50.68 1.60
N ILE A 709 12.53 49.91 0.73
CA ILE A 709 12.28 48.47 0.59
C ILE A 709 13.37 47.75 1.37
N GLN A 710 12.95 47.10 2.48
CA GLN A 710 13.84 46.33 3.35
C GLN A 710 13.22 45.01 3.71
N GLY A 711 14.05 43.99 4.00
CA GLY A 711 13.60 42.69 4.44
C GLY A 711 13.71 41.62 3.34
N ILE A 712 12.90 40.56 3.44
CA ILE A 712 12.88 39.48 2.45
C ILE A 712 11.80 39.79 1.41
N VAL A 713 12.16 39.74 0.14
CA VAL A 713 11.25 39.96 -1.00
C VAL A 713 11.32 38.78 -1.97
N LEU A 714 10.23 38.55 -2.71
CA LEU A 714 10.19 37.61 -3.83
C LEU A 714 10.44 38.38 -5.12
N VAL A 715 11.54 38.06 -5.80
CA VAL A 715 11.86 38.59 -7.13
C VAL A 715 11.37 37.59 -8.17
N GLN A 716 10.54 38.04 -9.10
CA GLN A 716 10.04 37.25 -10.21
C GLN A 716 10.45 37.89 -11.54
N THR A 717 10.92 37.07 -12.47
CA THR A 717 11.22 37.50 -13.85
C THR A 717 10.35 36.72 -14.82
N GLU A 718 9.85 37.38 -15.86
CA GLU A 718 9.01 36.80 -16.90
C GLU A 718 9.47 37.27 -18.26
N SER A 719 9.85 36.33 -19.15
CA SER A 719 10.12 36.65 -20.53
C SER A 719 8.83 36.84 -21.29
N GLN A 720 8.64 37.99 -21.93
CA GLN A 720 7.39 38.36 -22.65
C GLN A 720 7.16 37.54 -23.93
N ILE A 721 8.18 36.86 -24.45
CA ILE A 721 8.07 36.11 -25.70
C ILE A 721 8.02 34.59 -25.42
N THR A 722 8.77 34.11 -24.44
CA THR A 722 8.83 32.68 -24.12
C THR A 722 7.94 32.29 -22.95
N GLY A 723 7.37 33.25 -22.22
CA GLY A 723 6.58 33.00 -21.00
C GLY A 723 7.39 32.38 -19.85
N LEU A 724 8.70 32.22 -19.99
CA LEU A 724 9.54 31.62 -18.95
C LEU A 724 9.57 32.55 -17.74
N THR A 725 9.19 32.00 -16.59
CA THR A 725 9.21 32.68 -15.30
C THR A 725 10.27 32.08 -14.39
N GLY A 726 11.10 32.93 -13.80
CA GLY A 726 11.98 32.56 -12.70
C GLY A 726 11.56 33.32 -11.45
N SER A 727 11.69 32.72 -10.26
CA SER A 727 11.43 33.41 -9.00
C SER A 727 12.46 33.05 -7.94
N ARG A 728 12.85 34.02 -7.11
CA ARG A 728 13.81 33.85 -6.03
C ARG A 728 13.50 34.76 -4.84
N LEU A 729 13.64 34.24 -3.64
CA LEU A 729 13.61 35.03 -2.42
C LEU A 729 14.97 35.66 -2.19
N VAL A 730 15.00 36.97 -1.95
CA VAL A 730 16.21 37.78 -1.74
C VAL A 730 16.02 38.62 -0.48
N ARG A 731 17.06 38.72 0.32
CA ARG A 731 17.11 39.65 1.45
C ARG A 731 17.68 40.98 0.96
N LEU A 732 16.89 42.04 1.07
CA LEU A 732 17.30 43.42 0.73
C LEU A 732 17.77 44.15 1.96
#